data_ae72f41ed9c91e64566fb4c44ca5505b
#
_entry.id   ae72f41ed9c91e64566fb4c44ca5505b
#
_cell.length_a   1.000
_cell.length_b   1.000
_cell.length_c   1.000
_cell.angle_alpha   90.00
_cell.angle_beta   90.00
_cell.angle_gamma   90.00
#
_symmetry.space_group_name_H-M   'P 1'
#
loop_
_entity.id
_entity.type
_entity.pdbx_description
1 polymer ?
#
loop_
_entity_poly.entity_id
_entity_poly.type
_entity_poly.pdbx_seq_one_letter_code
_entity_poly.pdbx_strand_id
1 'polypeptide(L)'
;MEPNNRNNRNRGDKNRRRGGGMWSIVLWALLLTIGVNYLSVMLDQARTAESSCEIAYSELVELVEEGKVKSIEFGDTVFTITPVDGFTYTDDDGKSYDQNYTLFTTIIPDATEKLITLCDEHGVTYTKPYQPPVSPILTFMVSYILPTVLMVGAFMLLMNFIAKKSGGMGGIGGIGNVGKANAKVYMEKSTGVTFADVAGQDEAKESLVEIIDFLHNPEKYTAIGAKIPKGALLVGSPGTGKTLLSKAVAGEAKVPFFSISGSDFVEMFVGVGASRVRDLFAEASKVAPCIIFIDEIDTIGKSRDGGRYGGGNDEREQTLNQLLAEMDGFDPSKGVIVLAATNRPEVLDKALLRPGRFDRRITVDRPNLAGRLATLQVHTRGIKLAEDVDLKKVALATAGCVGADLANLANEAALRAVRKGRKLVTQEDMLAAFEFVIAGSEKKGSVLTEFEKKLVAYHEVGHAMVAYKQKNAEPVQKITIVPHTEGSLGYTLLMPEEDKTNLRTRDELMAKIAVSMGGRAAEEVVMNTMTNGASQDIQEATSIARNMVAMYGMSDAVGMVALGSVRNQYLDGGYGLDCAQDTAAIMDREVKRILDECYKDAVQVIRDNREDMDKVVAYLLEKETITGGEMVAILEGRDPSAVEEAYASTRKSEDGFRPSQPSVIEAPAKHISMTSEKIEMPPEDKGEDTQTEDKPSTEPETPDTSAENTDENK
;
A
#
# COMPACT_ATOMS: atom_id res chain seq x y z
N MET A 1 -63.12 30.39 -6.68
CA MET A 1 -63.87 29.90 -5.51
C MET A 1 -62.88 29.12 -4.65
N GLU A 2 -62.28 29.79 -3.71
CA GLU A 2 -61.81 29.22 -2.43
C GLU A 2 -63.01 28.79 -1.58
N PRO A 3 -62.90 28.08 -0.47
CA PRO A 3 -61.72 27.85 0.43
C PRO A 3 -61.67 26.50 1.17
N ASN A 4 -60.63 26.31 1.95
CA ASN A 4 -60.62 25.95 3.38
C ASN A 4 -59.77 24.69 3.76
N ASN A 5 -58.62 24.88 4.31
CA ASN A 5 -58.21 24.93 5.73
C ASN A 5 -58.77 23.84 6.66
N ARG A 6 -57.86 23.01 7.19
CA ARG A 6 -57.79 22.61 8.62
C ARG A 6 -56.58 21.79 9.00
N ASN A 7 -55.71 22.46 9.72
CA ASN A 7 -54.90 21.98 10.85
C ASN A 7 -55.21 20.55 11.36
N ASN A 8 -54.18 19.76 11.56
CA ASN A 8 -54.13 19.04 12.81
C ASN A 8 -52.69 18.91 13.35
N ARG A 9 -52.53 19.35 14.57
CA ARG A 9 -51.37 19.33 15.42
C ARG A 9 -51.12 17.91 15.86
N ASN A 10 -49.87 17.44 15.79
CA ASN A 10 -49.37 16.47 16.76
C ASN A 10 -47.98 16.93 17.25
N ARG A 11 -48.00 17.53 18.42
CA ARG A 11 -46.85 17.78 19.28
C ARG A 11 -46.48 16.44 19.94
N GLY A 12 -45.37 15.82 19.53
CA GLY A 12 -44.73 14.72 20.19
C GLY A 12 -43.38 15.18 20.73
N ASP A 13 -43.33 15.25 22.03
CA ASP A 13 -42.21 15.50 22.93
C ASP A 13 -40.88 14.87 22.49
N LYS A 14 -39.90 15.72 22.12
CA LYS A 14 -38.49 15.36 22.02
C LYS A 14 -37.60 16.44 22.61
N ASN A 15 -37.74 16.65 23.90
CA ASN A 15 -36.86 17.51 24.66
C ASN A 15 -36.36 16.75 25.90
N ARG A 16 -35.39 15.84 25.70
CA ARG A 16 -34.54 15.33 26.79
C ARG A 16 -33.27 14.68 26.16
N ARG A 17 -32.23 15.48 25.98
CA ARG A 17 -30.78 15.15 26.05
C ARG A 17 -29.97 16.28 25.42
N ARG A 18 -29.95 17.45 26.07
CA ARG A 18 -29.04 18.57 25.74
C ARG A 18 -28.50 19.17 27.03
N GLY A 19 -27.74 18.41 27.81
CA GLY A 19 -27.09 18.89 29.02
C GLY A 19 -25.60 18.51 29.15
N GLY A 20 -25.09 17.63 28.30
CA GLY A 20 -23.73 17.12 28.44
C GLY A 20 -22.61 18.08 28.01
N GLY A 21 -22.82 18.88 26.98
CA GLY A 21 -21.74 19.70 26.39
C GLY A 21 -21.30 20.89 27.25
N MET A 22 -22.25 21.54 27.96
CA MET A 22 -21.91 22.71 28.79
C MET A 22 -21.18 22.31 30.09
N TRP A 23 -21.58 21.21 30.68
CA TRP A 23 -20.89 20.65 31.87
C TRP A 23 -19.46 20.19 31.56
N SER A 24 -19.21 19.67 30.38
CA SER A 24 -17.87 19.31 29.91
C SER A 24 -16.96 20.53 29.79
N ILE A 25 -17.43 21.64 29.22
CA ILE A 25 -16.65 22.89 29.10
C ILE A 25 -16.31 23.46 30.49
N VAL A 26 -17.28 23.45 31.42
CA VAL A 26 -17.08 23.90 32.80
C VAL A 26 -16.05 23.02 33.52
N LEU A 27 -16.14 21.70 33.31
CA LEU A 27 -15.18 20.77 33.90
C LEU A 27 -13.76 20.98 33.39
N TRP A 28 -13.58 21.18 32.09
CA TRP A 28 -12.27 21.45 31.49
C TRP A 28 -11.71 22.81 31.92
N ALA A 29 -12.56 23.84 32.04
CA ALA A 29 -12.16 25.14 32.56
C ALA A 29 -11.70 25.06 34.01
N LEU A 30 -12.41 24.28 34.83
CA LEU A 30 -12.04 24.03 36.23
C LEU A 30 -10.68 23.29 36.32
N LEU A 31 -10.50 22.24 35.54
CA LEU A 31 -9.24 21.47 35.51
C LEU A 31 -8.08 22.34 35.06
N LEU A 32 -8.28 23.20 34.06
CA LEU A 32 -7.25 24.13 33.57
C LEU A 32 -6.92 25.20 34.63
N THR A 33 -7.91 25.72 35.36
CA THR A 33 -7.69 26.67 36.47
C THR A 33 -6.91 25.99 37.61
N ILE A 34 -7.23 24.75 37.96
CA ILE A 34 -6.46 23.99 38.95
C ILE A 34 -5.03 23.78 38.48
N GLY A 35 -4.84 23.43 37.18
CA GLY A 35 -3.50 23.25 36.60
C GLY A 35 -2.67 24.54 36.59
N VAL A 36 -3.26 25.68 36.25
CA VAL A 36 -2.58 26.99 36.29
C VAL A 36 -2.24 27.39 37.72
N ASN A 37 -3.15 27.22 38.68
CA ASN A 37 -2.85 27.47 40.08
C ASN A 37 -1.74 26.56 40.63
N TYR A 38 -1.75 25.27 40.28
CA TYR A 38 -0.71 24.35 40.66
C TYR A 38 0.65 24.74 40.07
N LEU A 39 0.68 25.16 38.82
CA LEU A 39 1.87 25.61 38.13
C LEU A 39 2.39 26.95 38.76
N SER A 40 1.50 27.89 39.13
CA SER A 40 1.92 29.14 39.79
C SER A 40 2.52 28.88 41.16
N VAL A 41 1.93 27.97 41.96
CA VAL A 41 2.51 27.56 43.25
C VAL A 41 3.87 26.88 43.07
N MET A 42 4.01 26.00 42.08
CA MET A 42 5.30 25.40 41.75
C MET A 42 6.37 26.43 41.32
N LEU A 43 5.98 27.41 40.52
CA LEU A 43 6.90 28.49 40.07
C LEU A 43 7.30 29.43 41.24
N ASP A 44 6.35 29.71 42.17
CA ASP A 44 6.66 30.51 43.35
C ASP A 44 7.59 29.74 44.30
N GLN A 45 7.36 28.43 44.51
CA GLN A 45 8.25 27.57 45.27
C GLN A 45 9.66 27.50 44.67
N ALA A 46 9.76 27.38 43.34
CA ALA A 46 11.07 27.39 42.66
C ALA A 46 11.80 28.69 42.81
N ARG A 47 11.10 29.85 42.73
CA ARG A 47 11.70 31.18 42.95
C ARG A 47 12.14 31.38 44.39
N THR A 48 11.33 30.91 45.37
CA THR A 48 11.69 31.00 46.79
C THR A 48 12.90 30.13 47.09
N ALA A 49 13.01 28.94 46.48
CA ALA A 49 14.16 28.07 46.65
C ALA A 49 15.48 28.66 46.09
N GLU A 50 15.40 29.50 45.02
CA GLU A 50 16.58 30.19 44.48
C GLU A 50 17.08 31.36 45.36
N SER A 51 16.21 31.93 46.20
CA SER A 51 16.51 33.12 47.02
C SER A 51 16.56 32.82 48.53
N SER A 52 16.53 31.59 48.95
CA SER A 52 16.54 31.16 50.34
C SER A 52 17.60 30.08 50.63
N CYS A 53 18.16 30.08 51.81
CA CYS A 53 19.12 29.09 52.27
C CYS A 53 18.64 28.50 53.59
N GLU A 54 18.58 27.18 53.69
CA GLU A 54 18.28 26.48 54.94
C GLU A 54 19.54 26.27 55.77
N ILE A 55 19.53 26.65 57.02
CA ILE A 55 20.64 26.43 57.95
C ILE A 55 20.23 25.46 59.07
N ALA A 56 21.18 24.74 59.62
CA ALA A 56 20.90 23.86 60.75
C ALA A 56 20.52 24.68 61.98
N TYR A 57 19.61 24.12 62.82
CA TYR A 57 19.20 24.78 64.07
C TYR A 57 20.37 25.02 65.00
N SER A 58 21.38 24.14 65.06
CA SER A 58 22.63 24.32 65.78
C SER A 58 23.43 25.53 65.33
N GLU A 59 23.50 25.77 64.03
CA GLU A 59 24.15 26.92 63.44
C GLU A 59 23.41 28.24 63.75
N LEU A 60 22.04 28.19 63.76
CA LEU A 60 21.28 29.36 64.18
C LEU A 60 21.62 29.74 65.62
N VAL A 61 21.73 28.74 66.51
CA VAL A 61 22.14 29.02 67.93
C VAL A 61 23.51 29.67 67.98
N GLU A 62 24.48 29.13 67.22
CA GLU A 62 25.83 29.66 67.18
C GLU A 62 25.87 31.10 66.59
N LEU A 63 25.11 31.39 65.54
CA LEU A 63 24.95 32.71 64.94
C LEU A 63 24.30 33.72 65.90
N VAL A 64 23.40 33.29 66.78
CA VAL A 64 22.78 34.13 67.82
C VAL A 64 23.81 34.43 68.91
N GLU A 65 24.56 33.42 69.39
CA GLU A 65 25.65 33.58 70.41
C GLU A 65 26.75 34.48 69.91
N GLU A 66 27.11 34.42 68.62
CA GLU A 66 28.09 35.27 67.99
C GLU A 66 27.62 36.74 67.69
N GLY A 67 26.32 37.00 67.93
CA GLY A 67 25.75 38.34 67.68
C GLY A 67 25.57 38.66 66.19
N LYS A 68 25.54 37.71 65.32
CA LYS A 68 25.42 37.86 63.86
C LYS A 68 23.97 37.90 63.35
N VAL A 69 22.98 37.68 64.22
CA VAL A 69 21.56 37.73 63.94
C VAL A 69 20.93 39.00 64.43
N LYS A 70 20.23 39.75 63.59
CA LYS A 70 19.50 40.97 63.90
C LYS A 70 18.10 40.72 64.42
N SER A 71 17.36 39.85 63.71
CA SER A 71 16.00 39.46 64.10
C SER A 71 15.61 38.07 63.62
N ILE A 72 14.73 37.43 64.35
CA ILE A 72 14.13 36.12 64.00
C ILE A 72 12.63 36.27 63.91
N GLU A 73 12.03 35.85 62.79
CA GLU A 73 10.60 35.79 62.58
C GLU A 73 10.10 34.36 62.77
N PHE A 74 9.23 34.16 63.73
CA PHE A 74 8.67 32.85 64.07
C PHE A 74 7.48 32.53 63.16
N GLY A 75 7.72 31.83 62.08
CA GLY A 75 6.66 31.30 61.21
C GLY A 75 5.92 30.11 61.84
N ASP A 76 5.00 29.52 61.13
CA ASP A 76 4.29 28.31 61.59
C ASP A 76 5.08 27.01 61.33
N THR A 77 5.99 27.00 60.37
CA THR A 77 6.77 25.81 59.98
C THR A 77 8.29 26.07 59.99
N VAL A 78 8.75 27.34 59.85
CA VAL A 78 10.14 27.68 59.78
C VAL A 78 10.41 28.99 60.58
N PHE A 79 11.63 29.12 61.11
CA PHE A 79 12.14 30.40 61.60
C PHE A 79 12.86 31.11 60.45
N THR A 80 12.46 32.33 60.15
CA THR A 80 13.13 33.17 59.17
C THR A 80 14.12 34.08 59.91
N ILE A 81 15.36 34.09 59.44
CA ILE A 81 16.47 34.72 60.13
C ILE A 81 16.96 35.93 59.30
N THR A 82 17.01 37.10 59.95
CA THR A 82 17.60 38.28 59.36
C THR A 82 18.96 38.52 59.98
N PRO A 83 20.06 38.38 59.24
CA PRO A 83 21.40 38.63 59.77
C PRO A 83 21.67 40.13 59.95
N VAL A 84 22.73 40.45 60.72
CA VAL A 84 23.22 41.84 60.92
C VAL A 84 23.78 42.39 59.62
N ASP A 85 23.59 43.68 59.38
CA ASP A 85 24.01 44.40 58.15
C ASP A 85 25.50 44.18 57.85
N GLY A 86 25.79 43.63 56.65
CA GLY A 86 27.16 43.31 56.20
C GLY A 86 27.62 41.87 56.47
N PHE A 87 26.83 41.05 57.10
CA PHE A 87 27.12 39.61 57.32
C PHE A 87 26.82 38.78 56.07
N THR A 88 27.75 37.89 55.69
CA THR A 88 27.56 36.91 54.62
C THR A 88 27.72 35.52 55.23
N TYR A 89 26.69 34.70 55.03
CA TYR A 89 26.72 33.28 55.48
C TYR A 89 27.39 32.47 54.35
N THR A 90 28.24 31.52 54.74
CA THR A 90 28.86 30.57 53.84
C THR A 90 28.53 29.17 54.29
N ASP A 91 27.91 28.34 53.47
CA ASP A 91 27.55 26.97 53.76
C ASP A 91 28.76 26.01 53.70
N ASP A 92 28.56 24.77 54.07
CA ASP A 92 29.59 23.73 54.05
C ASP A 92 30.15 23.42 52.68
N ASP A 93 29.37 23.71 51.63
CA ASP A 93 29.78 23.55 50.21
C ASP A 93 30.57 24.76 49.66
N GLY A 94 30.82 25.78 50.50
CA GLY A 94 31.59 26.96 50.17
C GLY A 94 30.83 28.03 49.37
N LYS A 95 29.49 27.95 49.30
CA LYS A 95 28.63 28.94 48.65
C LYS A 95 28.28 30.05 49.66
N SER A 96 28.50 31.30 49.27
CA SER A 96 28.25 32.48 50.11
C SER A 96 26.89 33.09 49.80
N TYR A 97 26.13 33.40 50.84
CA TYR A 97 24.81 34.00 50.79
C TYR A 97 24.85 35.38 51.44
N ASP A 98 24.56 36.43 50.68
CA ASP A 98 24.52 37.81 51.11
C ASP A 98 23.13 38.21 51.67
N GLN A 99 22.93 39.48 51.97
CA GLN A 99 21.69 40.02 52.56
C GLN A 99 20.46 39.90 51.63
N ASN A 100 20.65 39.52 50.33
CA ASN A 100 19.54 39.30 49.40
C ASN A 100 18.92 37.92 49.54
N TYR A 101 19.56 37.02 50.29
CA TYR A 101 19.04 35.70 50.55
C TYR A 101 18.35 35.65 51.91
N THR A 102 17.23 34.91 51.96
CA THR A 102 16.52 34.66 53.24
C THR A 102 17.05 33.39 53.87
N LEU A 103 17.68 33.54 55.04
CA LEU A 103 18.10 32.38 55.83
C LEU A 103 16.90 31.85 56.64
N PHE A 104 16.73 30.54 56.69
CA PHE A 104 15.66 29.92 57.45
C PHE A 104 16.09 28.58 58.05
N THR A 105 15.44 28.19 59.14
CA THR A 105 15.61 26.86 59.70
C THR A 105 14.27 26.27 60.10
N THR A 106 14.16 24.92 60.08
CA THR A 106 12.94 24.22 60.43
C THR A 106 12.70 24.25 61.92
N ILE A 107 11.44 24.43 62.38
CA ILE A 107 11.08 24.53 63.78
C ILE A 107 11.28 23.16 64.47
N ILE A 108 12.02 23.15 65.58
CA ILE A 108 12.10 22.02 66.52
C ILE A 108 11.21 22.36 67.68
N PRO A 109 10.08 21.63 67.94
CA PRO A 109 9.06 22.02 68.90
C PRO A 109 9.57 22.34 70.31
N ASP A 110 10.47 21.51 70.82
CA ASP A 110 10.99 21.65 72.20
C ASP A 110 12.16 22.64 72.34
N ALA A 111 12.65 23.17 71.23
CA ALA A 111 13.79 24.09 71.21
C ALA A 111 13.40 25.58 71.16
N THR A 112 12.14 25.88 70.90
CA THR A 112 11.63 27.26 70.74
C THR A 112 11.79 28.09 72.02
N GLU A 113 11.48 27.54 73.23
CA GLU A 113 11.68 28.26 74.48
C GLU A 113 13.14 28.57 74.77
N LYS A 114 14.04 27.64 74.45
CA LYS A 114 15.47 27.86 74.58
C LYS A 114 16.00 28.95 73.66
N LEU A 115 15.48 28.95 72.42
CA LEU A 115 15.85 29.99 71.44
C LEU A 115 15.36 31.39 71.89
N ILE A 116 14.16 31.49 72.43
CA ILE A 116 13.64 32.73 72.98
C ILE A 116 14.53 33.24 74.11
N THR A 117 14.92 32.37 75.06
CA THR A 117 15.81 32.73 76.14
C THR A 117 17.17 33.23 75.61
N LEU A 118 17.71 32.55 74.62
CA LEU A 118 18.97 32.92 73.97
C LEU A 118 18.87 34.28 73.23
N CYS A 119 17.75 34.52 72.54
CA CYS A 119 17.48 35.80 71.92
C CYS A 119 17.39 36.96 72.90
N ASP A 120 16.76 36.73 74.07
CA ASP A 120 16.70 37.72 75.14
C ASP A 120 18.06 38.00 75.75
N GLU A 121 18.91 36.96 75.94
CA GLU A 121 20.29 37.14 76.44
C GLU A 121 21.21 37.92 75.51
N HIS A 122 21.06 37.71 74.19
CA HIS A 122 21.89 38.34 73.16
C HIS A 122 21.26 39.59 72.51
N GLY A 123 20.05 40.02 72.95
CA GLY A 123 19.38 41.22 72.47
C GLY A 123 18.84 41.10 71.03
N VAL A 124 18.57 39.86 70.51
CA VAL A 124 18.04 39.64 69.20
C VAL A 124 16.53 39.84 69.23
N THR A 125 16.01 40.65 68.35
CA THR A 125 14.57 40.89 68.26
C THR A 125 13.85 39.68 67.59
N TYR A 126 12.74 39.23 68.21
CA TYR A 126 11.94 38.19 67.64
C TYR A 126 10.48 38.61 67.52
N THR A 127 9.82 38.19 66.42
CA THR A 127 8.43 38.52 66.14
C THR A 127 7.69 37.32 65.57
N LYS A 128 6.37 37.26 65.81
CA LYS A 128 5.49 36.35 65.11
C LYS A 128 4.48 37.14 64.32
N PRO A 129 4.47 37.06 63.00
CA PRO A 129 3.53 37.81 62.16
C PRO A 129 2.10 37.35 62.46
N TYR A 130 1.19 38.29 62.68
CA TYR A 130 -0.23 38.02 62.81
C TYR A 130 -0.84 37.73 61.45
N GLN A 131 -1.27 36.50 61.25
CA GLN A 131 -2.06 36.12 60.08
C GLN A 131 -3.57 36.18 60.43
N PRO A 132 -4.33 37.08 59.81
CA PRO A 132 -5.78 37.12 60.06
C PRO A 132 -6.44 35.84 59.55
N PRO A 133 -7.39 35.28 60.24
CA PRO A 133 -8.09 34.09 59.81
C PRO A 133 -8.89 34.37 58.55
N VAL A 134 -8.43 33.87 57.40
CA VAL A 134 -9.16 33.92 56.14
C VAL A 134 -10.15 32.75 56.07
N SER A 135 -11.39 33.07 55.71
CA SER A 135 -12.39 32.02 55.51
C SER A 135 -11.99 31.08 54.38
N PRO A 136 -11.85 29.74 54.63
CA PRO A 136 -11.50 28.77 53.61
C PRO A 136 -12.45 28.80 52.41
N ILE A 137 -13.72 29.15 52.65
CA ILE A 137 -14.74 29.29 51.60
C ILE A 137 -14.46 30.49 50.72
N LEU A 138 -14.09 31.61 51.33
CA LEU A 138 -13.77 32.84 50.56
C LEU A 138 -12.51 32.62 49.72
N THR A 139 -11.49 31.98 50.26
CA THR A 139 -10.25 31.65 49.52
C THR A 139 -10.53 30.74 48.35
N PHE A 140 -11.34 29.68 48.54
CA PHE A 140 -11.77 28.78 47.49
C PHE A 140 -12.59 29.50 46.40
N MET A 141 -13.50 30.38 46.77
CA MET A 141 -14.32 31.17 45.84
C MET A 141 -13.45 32.09 44.98
N VAL A 142 -12.50 32.78 45.58
CA VAL A 142 -11.62 33.75 44.87
C VAL A 142 -10.55 33.03 44.04
N SER A 143 -9.96 31.94 44.55
CA SER A 143 -8.84 31.24 43.90
C SER A 143 -9.29 30.31 42.76
N TYR A 144 -10.49 29.74 42.85
CA TYR A 144 -10.94 28.72 41.89
C TYR A 144 -12.21 29.11 41.16
N ILE A 145 -13.24 29.59 41.81
CA ILE A 145 -14.53 29.87 41.17
C ILE A 145 -14.49 31.15 40.34
N LEU A 146 -13.96 32.23 40.86
CA LEU A 146 -13.91 33.52 40.16
C LEU A 146 -13.07 33.44 38.86
N PRO A 147 -11.82 32.89 38.85
CA PRO A 147 -11.06 32.73 37.61
C PRO A 147 -11.74 31.80 36.61
N THR A 148 -12.38 30.72 37.07
CA THR A 148 -13.14 29.81 36.19
C THR A 148 -14.30 30.50 35.50
N VAL A 149 -15.08 31.30 36.23
CA VAL A 149 -16.20 32.07 35.68
C VAL A 149 -15.72 33.13 34.68
N LEU A 150 -14.63 33.82 35.02
CA LEU A 150 -13.99 34.80 34.12
C LEU A 150 -13.47 34.16 32.85
N MET A 151 -12.82 32.99 32.93
CA MET A 151 -12.31 32.25 31.78
C MET A 151 -13.44 31.77 30.88
N VAL A 152 -14.51 31.18 31.43
CA VAL A 152 -15.68 30.75 30.65
C VAL A 152 -16.36 31.95 29.99
N GLY A 153 -16.49 33.07 30.71
CA GLY A 153 -17.02 34.31 30.17
C GLY A 153 -16.17 34.88 29.03
N ALA A 154 -14.86 34.96 29.22
CA ALA A 154 -13.92 35.38 28.17
C ALA A 154 -13.94 34.46 26.96
N PHE A 155 -13.99 33.15 27.17
CA PHE A 155 -14.14 32.18 26.07
C PHE A 155 -15.43 32.33 25.31
N MET A 156 -16.54 32.55 25.98
CA MET A 156 -17.82 32.82 25.33
C MET A 156 -17.82 34.16 24.53
N LEU A 157 -17.19 35.22 25.07
CA LEU A 157 -16.99 36.47 24.38
C LEU A 157 -16.11 36.34 23.16
N LEU A 158 -14.99 35.61 23.29
CA LEU A 158 -14.06 35.30 22.18
C LEU A 158 -14.78 34.51 21.07
N MET A 159 -15.52 33.46 21.42
CA MET A 159 -16.29 32.68 20.48
C MET A 159 -17.39 33.55 19.79
N ASN A 160 -18.02 34.43 20.51
CA ASN A 160 -19.00 35.34 19.94
C ASN A 160 -18.36 36.40 19.01
N PHE A 161 -17.14 36.85 19.35
CA PHE A 161 -16.35 37.77 18.51
C PHE A 161 -15.88 37.10 17.22
N ILE A 162 -15.36 35.86 17.33
CA ILE A 162 -14.97 35.03 16.17
C ILE A 162 -16.19 34.74 15.27
N ALA A 163 -17.31 34.39 15.87
CA ALA A 163 -18.57 34.14 15.15
C ALA A 163 -19.06 35.38 14.39
N LYS A 164 -18.87 36.58 14.92
CA LYS A 164 -19.26 37.84 14.27
C LYS A 164 -18.27 38.29 13.17
N LYS A 165 -16.98 37.94 13.28
CA LYS A 165 -15.95 38.34 12.31
C LYS A 165 -15.82 37.36 11.14
N SER A 166 -16.21 36.11 11.33
CA SER A 166 -16.28 35.07 10.31
C SER A 166 -17.70 35.03 9.75
N GLY A 167 -17.97 35.93 8.83
CA GLY A 167 -19.32 36.11 8.26
C GLY A 167 -19.94 34.78 7.81
N GLY A 168 -20.87 34.25 8.62
CA GLY A 168 -21.75 33.17 8.20
C GLY A 168 -21.65 31.83 8.91
N MET A 169 -20.96 31.71 10.06
CA MET A 169 -20.95 30.45 10.83
C MET A 169 -22.03 30.56 11.94
N GLY A 170 -23.22 30.12 11.61
CA GLY A 170 -24.36 30.08 12.55
C GLY A 170 -24.05 29.31 13.82
N GLY A 171 -24.56 29.83 14.93
CA GLY A 171 -24.52 29.40 16.35
C GLY A 171 -24.10 28.00 16.72
N ILE A 172 -23.83 27.80 17.99
CA ILE A 172 -23.45 26.56 18.74
C ILE A 172 -23.97 25.19 18.17
N GLY A 173 -24.60 25.17 17.02
CA GLY A 173 -24.98 24.00 16.22
C GLY A 173 -23.88 23.49 15.28
N GLY A 174 -22.74 24.16 15.12
CA GLY A 174 -21.70 23.84 14.15
C GLY A 174 -20.86 22.59 14.45
N ILE A 175 -20.95 22.00 15.64
CA ILE A 175 -20.36 20.67 15.92
C ILE A 175 -21.10 19.55 15.17
N GLY A 176 -22.30 19.81 14.64
CA GLY A 176 -23.03 18.86 13.79
C GLY A 176 -22.55 18.83 12.32
N ASN A 177 -21.71 19.78 11.89
CA ASN A 177 -21.20 19.82 10.50
C ASN A 177 -19.76 19.31 10.34
N VAL A 178 -19.10 18.90 11.41
CA VAL A 178 -17.80 18.22 11.32
C VAL A 178 -17.93 16.85 10.63
N GLY A 179 -19.15 16.28 10.57
CA GLY A 179 -19.45 15.06 9.82
C GLY A 179 -19.89 15.27 8.36
N LYS A 180 -20.06 16.51 7.90
CA LYS A 180 -20.18 16.83 6.48
C LYS A 180 -18.81 17.26 5.97
N ALA A 181 -17.86 16.33 5.96
CA ALA A 181 -16.73 16.44 5.08
C ALA A 181 -17.31 16.54 3.66
N ASN A 182 -17.15 17.67 2.99
CA ASN A 182 -17.33 17.74 1.56
C ASN A 182 -16.32 16.75 0.96
N ALA A 183 -16.70 15.48 0.89
CA ALA A 183 -16.00 14.53 0.06
C ALA A 183 -15.98 15.19 -1.32
N LYS A 184 -14.78 15.46 -1.84
CA LYS A 184 -14.62 15.78 -3.24
C LYS A 184 -14.95 14.49 -3.99
N VAL A 185 -16.24 14.24 -4.16
CA VAL A 185 -16.71 13.20 -5.07
C VAL A 185 -16.37 13.73 -6.45
N TYR A 186 -15.35 13.15 -7.06
CA TYR A 186 -14.96 13.50 -8.41
C TYR A 186 -15.99 12.89 -9.37
N MET A 187 -17.00 13.67 -9.72
CA MET A 187 -17.95 13.32 -10.76
C MET A 187 -17.44 13.84 -12.11
N GLU A 188 -17.05 12.94 -12.99
CA GLU A 188 -16.74 13.22 -14.39
C GLU A 188 -18.04 13.00 -15.19
N LYS A 189 -18.58 14.04 -15.81
CA LYS A 189 -19.78 13.92 -16.67
C LYS A 189 -19.52 13.11 -17.93
N SER A 190 -18.29 13.12 -18.41
CA SER A 190 -17.80 12.33 -19.54
C SER A 190 -16.31 12.09 -19.32
N THR A 191 -15.87 10.85 -19.39
CA THR A 191 -14.46 10.46 -19.18
C THR A 191 -13.59 10.76 -20.40
N GLY A 192 -14.19 10.90 -21.57
CA GLY A 192 -13.46 11.06 -22.85
C GLY A 192 -12.64 9.84 -23.27
N VAL A 193 -12.67 8.76 -22.50
CA VAL A 193 -11.94 7.51 -22.73
C VAL A 193 -12.93 6.43 -23.16
N THR A 194 -12.61 5.66 -24.19
CA THR A 194 -13.44 4.57 -24.73
C THR A 194 -12.65 3.27 -24.79
N PHE A 195 -13.29 2.15 -25.15
CA PHE A 195 -12.61 0.88 -25.34
C PHE A 195 -11.54 0.92 -26.47
N ALA A 196 -11.61 1.88 -27.38
CA ALA A 196 -10.57 2.11 -28.39
C ALA A 196 -9.24 2.61 -27.81
N ASP A 197 -9.27 3.18 -26.60
CA ASP A 197 -8.08 3.65 -25.89
C ASP A 197 -7.49 2.60 -24.95
N VAL A 198 -8.18 1.48 -24.77
CA VAL A 198 -7.73 0.32 -23.99
C VAL A 198 -7.34 -0.77 -24.99
N ALA A 199 -6.07 -1.13 -25.02
CA ALA A 199 -5.57 -2.20 -25.88
C ALA A 199 -5.49 -3.52 -25.12
N GLY A 200 -5.75 -4.63 -25.82
CA GLY A 200 -5.83 -5.96 -25.22
C GLY A 200 -7.00 -6.09 -24.24
N GLN A 201 -6.94 -7.04 -23.32
CA GLN A 201 -7.98 -7.29 -22.30
C GLN A 201 -9.35 -7.62 -22.90
N ASP A 202 -9.37 -8.39 -23.98
CA ASP A 202 -10.58 -8.60 -24.78
C ASP A 202 -11.66 -9.35 -23.97
N GLU A 203 -11.28 -10.32 -23.14
CA GLU A 203 -12.20 -11.06 -22.25
C GLU A 203 -12.79 -10.14 -21.15
N ALA A 204 -11.95 -9.24 -20.61
CA ALA A 204 -12.41 -8.25 -19.64
C ALA A 204 -13.36 -7.22 -20.28
N LYS A 205 -13.06 -6.79 -21.51
CA LYS A 205 -13.96 -5.89 -22.28
C LYS A 205 -15.28 -6.55 -22.60
N GLU A 206 -15.28 -7.81 -23.06
CA GLU A 206 -16.51 -8.56 -23.33
C GLU A 206 -17.42 -8.63 -22.11
N SER A 207 -16.86 -9.00 -20.95
CA SER A 207 -17.61 -9.02 -19.68
C SER A 207 -18.16 -7.63 -19.29
N LEU A 208 -17.43 -6.55 -19.63
CA LEU A 208 -17.84 -5.18 -19.33
C LEU A 208 -18.87 -4.63 -20.34
N VAL A 209 -18.87 -5.10 -21.58
CA VAL A 209 -19.91 -4.81 -22.58
C VAL A 209 -21.27 -5.32 -22.11
N GLU A 210 -21.34 -6.50 -21.49
CA GLU A 210 -22.58 -6.96 -20.85
C GLU A 210 -23.08 -5.97 -19.78
N ILE A 211 -22.18 -5.44 -18.97
CA ILE A 211 -22.51 -4.46 -17.93
C ILE A 211 -23.05 -3.17 -18.54
N ILE A 212 -22.50 -2.73 -19.67
CA ILE A 212 -23.01 -1.55 -20.41
C ILE A 212 -24.41 -1.83 -20.99
N ASP A 213 -24.63 -3.02 -21.55
CA ASP A 213 -25.97 -3.39 -22.04
C ASP A 213 -26.99 -3.45 -20.90
N PHE A 214 -26.61 -3.92 -19.71
CA PHE A 214 -27.47 -3.87 -18.52
C PHE A 214 -27.85 -2.44 -18.13
N LEU A 215 -26.94 -1.47 -18.25
CA LEU A 215 -27.22 -0.06 -17.95
C LEU A 215 -28.23 0.54 -18.92
N HIS A 216 -28.14 0.17 -20.20
CA HIS A 216 -29.00 0.74 -21.25
C HIS A 216 -30.33 0.00 -21.42
N ASN A 217 -30.34 -1.32 -21.26
CA ASN A 217 -31.46 -2.18 -21.59
C ASN A 217 -31.83 -3.13 -20.42
N PRO A 218 -32.11 -2.62 -19.21
CA PRO A 218 -32.39 -3.46 -18.04
C PRO A 218 -33.62 -4.34 -18.23
N GLU A 219 -34.62 -3.87 -18.98
CA GLU A 219 -35.87 -4.62 -19.23
C GLU A 219 -35.67 -5.92 -20.00
N LYS A 220 -34.70 -5.96 -20.93
CA LYS A 220 -34.35 -7.15 -21.71
C LYS A 220 -33.94 -8.32 -20.82
N TYR A 221 -33.25 -8.05 -19.73
CA TYR A 221 -32.75 -9.07 -18.79
C TYR A 221 -33.82 -9.49 -17.78
N THR A 222 -34.55 -8.49 -17.26
CA THR A 222 -35.61 -8.74 -16.29
C THR A 222 -36.81 -9.50 -16.90
N ALA A 223 -37.07 -9.34 -18.19
CA ALA A 223 -38.14 -10.06 -18.92
C ALA A 223 -37.88 -11.58 -18.96
N ILE A 224 -36.63 -12.01 -18.95
CA ILE A 224 -36.25 -13.44 -18.94
C ILE A 224 -36.09 -13.96 -17.50
N GLY A 225 -36.18 -13.06 -16.48
CA GLY A 225 -35.94 -13.38 -15.07
C GLY A 225 -34.49 -13.34 -14.63
N ALA A 226 -33.58 -12.77 -15.47
CA ALA A 226 -32.19 -12.57 -15.10
C ALA A 226 -32.05 -11.48 -14.05
N LYS A 227 -31.17 -11.70 -13.07
CA LYS A 227 -30.83 -10.68 -12.06
C LYS A 227 -29.70 -9.81 -12.57
N ILE A 228 -29.94 -8.50 -12.59
CA ILE A 228 -28.91 -7.51 -12.97
C ILE A 228 -27.84 -7.47 -11.89
N PRO A 229 -26.55 -7.60 -12.23
CA PRO A 229 -25.47 -7.48 -11.26
C PRO A 229 -25.42 -6.07 -10.68
N LYS A 230 -25.24 -5.97 -9.36
CA LYS A 230 -25.08 -4.67 -8.67
C LYS A 230 -23.68 -4.12 -8.81
N GLY A 231 -22.69 -4.98 -8.96
CA GLY A 231 -21.31 -4.55 -9.06
C GLY A 231 -20.39 -5.57 -9.70
N ALA A 232 -19.24 -5.07 -10.18
CA ALA A 232 -18.15 -5.90 -10.67
C ALA A 232 -16.83 -5.52 -10.01
N LEU A 233 -16.01 -6.54 -9.74
CA LEU A 233 -14.68 -6.39 -9.14
C LEU A 233 -13.62 -6.63 -10.21
N LEU A 234 -12.84 -5.61 -10.53
CA LEU A 234 -11.66 -5.68 -11.40
C LEU A 234 -10.47 -6.15 -10.58
N VAL A 235 -9.88 -7.28 -10.97
CA VAL A 235 -8.79 -7.91 -10.23
C VAL A 235 -7.59 -8.09 -11.16
N GLY A 236 -6.40 -7.76 -10.71
CA GLY A 236 -5.18 -7.95 -11.51
C GLY A 236 -3.97 -7.25 -10.94
N SER A 237 -2.80 -7.46 -11.55
CA SER A 237 -1.55 -6.83 -11.14
C SER A 237 -1.60 -5.30 -11.20
N PRO A 238 -0.79 -4.58 -10.42
CA PRO A 238 -0.64 -3.13 -10.57
C PRO A 238 -0.24 -2.77 -12.02
N GLY A 239 -0.73 -1.65 -12.54
CA GLY A 239 -0.35 -1.16 -13.88
C GLY A 239 -1.02 -1.87 -15.06
N THR A 240 -1.91 -2.85 -14.86
CA THR A 240 -2.63 -3.54 -15.95
C THR A 240 -3.77 -2.72 -16.58
N GLY A 241 -4.08 -1.54 -16.02
CA GLY A 241 -5.06 -0.62 -16.61
C GLY A 241 -6.47 -0.71 -16.02
N LYS A 242 -6.67 -1.27 -14.82
CA LYS A 242 -7.99 -1.40 -14.17
C LYS A 242 -8.76 -0.08 -14.07
N THR A 243 -8.11 0.98 -13.63
CA THR A 243 -8.69 2.32 -13.53
C THR A 243 -9.01 2.91 -14.92
N LEU A 244 -8.14 2.67 -15.91
CA LEU A 244 -8.37 3.10 -17.29
C LEU A 244 -9.56 2.36 -17.90
N LEU A 245 -9.64 1.06 -17.68
CA LEU A 245 -10.73 0.21 -18.16
C LEU A 245 -12.09 0.64 -17.57
N SER A 246 -12.14 0.97 -16.27
CA SER A 246 -13.37 1.46 -15.64
C SER A 246 -13.82 2.82 -16.20
N LYS A 247 -12.88 3.72 -16.51
CA LYS A 247 -13.17 4.98 -17.21
C LYS A 247 -13.68 4.74 -18.63
N ALA A 248 -13.10 3.76 -19.34
CA ALA A 248 -13.52 3.40 -20.68
C ALA A 248 -14.95 2.84 -20.70
N VAL A 249 -15.34 2.04 -19.71
CA VAL A 249 -16.72 1.56 -19.55
C VAL A 249 -17.69 2.72 -19.43
N ALA A 250 -17.40 3.70 -18.60
CA ALA A 250 -18.28 4.87 -18.42
C ALA A 250 -18.35 5.75 -19.68
N GLY A 251 -17.23 5.89 -20.41
CA GLY A 251 -17.19 6.63 -21.65
C GLY A 251 -17.92 5.92 -22.79
N GLU A 252 -17.82 4.61 -22.87
CA GLU A 252 -18.56 3.79 -23.84
C GLU A 252 -20.07 3.78 -23.54
N ALA A 253 -20.43 3.66 -22.25
CA ALA A 253 -21.79 3.78 -21.78
C ALA A 253 -22.36 5.20 -21.84
N LYS A 254 -21.52 6.23 -22.01
CA LYS A 254 -21.89 7.66 -22.01
C LYS A 254 -22.67 8.08 -20.74
N VAL A 255 -22.28 7.53 -19.60
CA VAL A 255 -22.89 7.82 -18.28
C VAL A 255 -21.91 8.56 -17.37
N PRO A 256 -22.41 9.31 -16.38
CA PRO A 256 -21.57 9.94 -15.35
C PRO A 256 -20.73 8.90 -14.59
N PHE A 257 -19.50 9.29 -14.28
CA PHE A 257 -18.51 8.46 -13.61
C PHE A 257 -18.10 9.08 -12.28
N PHE A 258 -18.33 8.37 -11.19
CA PHE A 258 -17.89 8.75 -9.85
C PHE A 258 -16.65 7.95 -9.48
N SER A 259 -15.52 8.62 -9.31
CA SER A 259 -14.26 7.95 -8.96
C SER A 259 -13.84 8.34 -7.55
N ILE A 260 -13.51 7.33 -6.74
CA ILE A 260 -12.99 7.50 -5.38
C ILE A 260 -11.97 6.41 -5.07
N SER A 261 -10.94 6.73 -4.31
CA SER A 261 -10.01 5.72 -3.78
C SER A 261 -10.54 5.14 -2.47
N GLY A 262 -10.31 3.84 -2.23
CA GLY A 262 -10.59 3.21 -0.93
C GLY A 262 -9.91 3.94 0.24
N SER A 263 -8.74 4.54 0.00
CA SER A 263 -8.03 5.36 0.99
C SER A 263 -8.77 6.65 1.39
N ASP A 264 -9.59 7.21 0.49
CA ASP A 264 -10.37 8.43 0.78
C ASP A 264 -11.48 8.20 1.81
N PHE A 265 -11.84 6.96 2.05
CA PHE A 265 -12.80 6.59 3.09
C PHE A 265 -12.17 6.40 4.47
N VAL A 266 -10.83 6.30 4.56
CA VAL A 266 -10.13 6.08 5.83
C VAL A 266 -9.77 7.42 6.44
N GLU A 267 -10.36 7.71 7.59
CA GLU A 267 -10.16 8.97 8.34
C GLU A 267 -9.82 8.68 9.81
N MET A 268 -9.26 9.67 10.50
CA MET A 268 -8.96 9.53 11.93
C MET A 268 -10.20 9.54 12.83
N PHE A 269 -11.33 10.05 12.33
CA PHE A 269 -12.57 10.17 13.10
C PHE A 269 -13.58 9.11 12.71
N VAL A 270 -13.97 8.31 13.67
CA VAL A 270 -14.94 7.22 13.51
C VAL A 270 -16.27 7.75 12.95
N GLY A 271 -16.75 7.13 11.87
CA GLY A 271 -18.03 7.45 11.22
C GLY A 271 -17.97 8.44 10.07
N VAL A 272 -16.82 9.09 9.81
CA VAL A 272 -16.66 10.00 8.66
C VAL A 272 -16.64 9.22 7.36
N GLY A 273 -15.89 8.11 7.29
CA GLY A 273 -15.86 7.22 6.13
C GLY A 273 -17.23 6.67 5.78
N ALA A 274 -17.98 6.19 6.77
CA ALA A 274 -19.36 5.74 6.57
C ALA A 274 -20.31 6.85 6.09
N SER A 275 -20.09 8.10 6.50
CA SER A 275 -20.87 9.25 5.98
C SER A 275 -20.53 9.51 4.51
N ARG A 276 -19.26 9.45 4.11
CA ARG A 276 -18.85 9.62 2.71
C ARG A 276 -19.44 8.55 1.80
N VAL A 277 -19.50 7.29 2.25
CA VAL A 277 -20.15 6.22 1.50
C VAL A 277 -21.62 6.56 1.25
N ARG A 278 -22.37 6.98 2.28
CA ARG A 278 -23.78 7.37 2.13
C ARG A 278 -23.95 8.55 1.18
N ASP A 279 -23.11 9.57 1.30
CA ASP A 279 -23.17 10.77 0.47
C ASP A 279 -22.87 10.42 -1.00
N LEU A 280 -21.89 9.54 -1.27
CA LEU A 280 -21.56 9.05 -2.61
C LEU A 280 -22.76 8.34 -3.27
N PHE A 281 -23.37 7.36 -2.58
CA PHE A 281 -24.52 6.63 -3.12
C PHE A 281 -25.75 7.53 -3.27
N ALA A 282 -25.95 8.48 -2.36
CA ALA A 282 -27.03 9.45 -2.46
C ALA A 282 -26.86 10.40 -3.66
N GLU A 283 -25.64 10.86 -3.96
CA GLU A 283 -25.34 11.70 -5.13
C GLU A 283 -25.46 10.89 -6.43
N ALA A 284 -24.92 9.67 -6.47
CA ALA A 284 -25.02 8.78 -7.63
C ALA A 284 -26.48 8.47 -7.98
N SER A 285 -27.32 8.21 -6.98
CA SER A 285 -28.75 7.95 -7.17
C SER A 285 -29.53 9.14 -7.77
N LYS A 286 -29.04 10.37 -7.62
CA LYS A 286 -29.68 11.56 -8.19
C LYS A 286 -29.42 11.72 -9.70
N VAL A 287 -28.31 11.16 -10.18
CA VAL A 287 -27.84 11.33 -11.56
C VAL A 287 -27.84 10.02 -12.35
N ALA A 288 -28.50 9.00 -11.82
CA ALA A 288 -28.61 7.70 -12.51
C ALA A 288 -29.24 7.86 -13.92
N PRO A 289 -28.79 7.11 -14.95
CA PRO A 289 -27.81 6.01 -14.86
C PRO A 289 -26.37 6.52 -14.70
N CYS A 290 -25.55 5.85 -13.86
CA CYS A 290 -24.17 6.23 -13.59
C CYS A 290 -23.32 5.03 -13.11
N ILE A 291 -22.01 5.20 -13.13
CA ILE A 291 -21.04 4.23 -12.61
C ILE A 291 -20.31 4.84 -11.41
N ILE A 292 -20.28 4.10 -10.30
CA ILE A 292 -19.43 4.36 -9.14
C ILE A 292 -18.19 3.47 -9.27
N PHE A 293 -17.00 4.06 -9.23
CA PHE A 293 -15.73 3.35 -9.24
C PHE A 293 -14.99 3.55 -7.92
N ILE A 294 -14.63 2.45 -7.26
CA ILE A 294 -13.85 2.44 -6.03
C ILE A 294 -12.52 1.77 -6.32
N ASP A 295 -11.45 2.57 -6.41
CA ASP A 295 -10.11 2.03 -6.57
C ASP A 295 -9.53 1.58 -5.23
N GLU A 296 -8.63 0.61 -5.24
CA GLU A 296 -7.96 0.08 -4.04
C GLU A 296 -8.95 -0.31 -2.91
N ILE A 297 -10.02 -1.02 -3.28
CA ILE A 297 -11.08 -1.39 -2.32
C ILE A 297 -10.55 -2.24 -1.15
N ASP A 298 -9.41 -2.91 -1.30
CA ASP A 298 -8.75 -3.67 -0.25
C ASP A 298 -8.31 -2.81 0.94
N THR A 299 -8.21 -1.49 0.76
CA THR A 299 -7.92 -0.55 1.87
C THR A 299 -9.03 -0.55 2.94
N ILE A 300 -10.30 -0.69 2.53
CA ILE A 300 -11.46 -0.75 3.43
C ILE A 300 -12.04 -2.15 3.55
N GLY A 301 -11.85 -2.98 2.53
CA GLY A 301 -12.48 -4.30 2.40
C GLY A 301 -11.71 -5.46 3.02
N LYS A 302 -10.68 -5.23 3.83
CA LYS A 302 -9.83 -6.28 4.39
C LYS A 302 -10.57 -7.17 5.39
N SER A 303 -10.40 -8.51 5.26
CA SER A 303 -10.94 -9.52 6.16
C SER A 303 -10.45 -9.40 7.60
N ARG A 304 -11.29 -9.83 8.56
CA ARG A 304 -11.07 -9.76 10.01
C ARG A 304 -9.98 -10.71 10.54
N ASP A 305 -9.55 -11.71 9.76
CA ASP A 305 -8.73 -12.83 10.24
C ASP A 305 -7.24 -12.48 10.53
N GLY A 306 -6.81 -11.25 10.39
CA GLY A 306 -5.38 -10.88 10.38
C GLY A 306 -4.84 -10.03 11.53
N GLY A 307 -5.55 -9.74 12.63
CA GLY A 307 -4.93 -8.88 13.64
C GLY A 307 -5.66 -8.70 14.95
N ARG A 308 -5.23 -9.40 15.97
CA ARG A 308 -5.41 -8.99 17.38
C ARG A 308 -4.53 -7.75 17.62
N TYR A 309 -5.13 -6.66 18.14
CA TYR A 309 -4.54 -5.39 18.59
C TYR A 309 -4.33 -4.28 17.55
N GLY A 310 -5.22 -3.28 17.62
CA GLY A 310 -5.00 -1.94 17.10
C GLY A 310 -6.30 -1.17 16.88
N GLY A 311 -6.54 -0.09 17.63
CA GLY A 311 -7.74 0.78 17.57
C GLY A 311 -8.01 1.53 16.27
N GLY A 312 -7.40 1.13 15.14
CA GLY A 312 -7.67 1.67 13.79
C GLY A 312 -8.59 0.80 12.94
N ASN A 313 -9.04 -0.35 13.46
CA ASN A 313 -9.90 -1.26 12.70
C ASN A 313 -11.38 -0.89 12.73
N ASP A 314 -11.84 -0.21 13.79
CA ASP A 314 -13.27 0.07 14.01
C ASP A 314 -13.85 1.01 12.93
N GLU A 315 -13.10 2.01 12.47
CA GLU A 315 -13.55 2.91 11.42
C GLU A 315 -13.65 2.24 10.06
N ARG A 316 -12.64 1.45 9.69
CA ARG A 316 -12.64 0.68 8.44
C ARG A 316 -13.80 -0.32 8.40
N GLU A 317 -14.02 -1.01 9.51
CA GLU A 317 -15.12 -1.96 9.64
C GLU A 317 -16.48 -1.26 9.56
N GLN A 318 -16.65 -0.10 10.19
CA GLN A 318 -17.86 0.69 10.08
C GLN A 318 -18.10 1.19 8.66
N THR A 319 -17.05 1.61 7.95
CA THR A 319 -17.11 2.05 6.57
C THR A 319 -17.46 0.89 5.64
N LEU A 320 -16.82 -0.28 5.82
CA LEU A 320 -17.15 -1.50 5.07
C LEU A 320 -18.61 -1.91 5.29
N ASN A 321 -19.06 -1.95 6.53
CA ASN A 321 -20.44 -2.30 6.84
C ASN A 321 -21.46 -1.31 6.23
N GLN A 322 -21.10 -0.01 6.16
CA GLN A 322 -21.92 0.98 5.47
C GLN A 322 -21.94 0.74 3.97
N LEU A 323 -20.78 0.45 3.34
CA LEU A 323 -20.70 0.11 1.92
C LEU A 323 -21.59 -1.09 1.59
N LEU A 324 -21.49 -2.15 2.40
CA LEU A 324 -22.32 -3.34 2.24
C LEU A 324 -23.81 -3.01 2.38
N ALA A 325 -24.19 -2.16 3.34
CA ALA A 325 -25.57 -1.73 3.54
C ALA A 325 -26.10 -0.91 2.36
N GLU A 326 -25.29 0.01 1.81
CA GLU A 326 -25.67 0.79 0.62
C GLU A 326 -25.79 -0.11 -0.62
N MET A 327 -24.86 -1.06 -0.82
CA MET A 327 -24.94 -2.01 -1.93
C MET A 327 -26.16 -2.93 -1.82
N ASP A 328 -26.53 -3.37 -0.61
CA ASP A 328 -27.74 -4.18 -0.42
C ASP A 328 -29.01 -3.35 -0.62
N GLY A 329 -28.99 -2.07 -0.23
CA GLY A 329 -30.14 -1.18 -0.20
C GLY A 329 -30.51 -0.53 -1.54
N PHE A 330 -29.58 -0.44 -2.52
CA PHE A 330 -29.94 0.17 -3.79
C PHE A 330 -30.57 -0.81 -4.79
N ASP A 331 -31.45 -0.26 -5.60
CA ASP A 331 -32.15 -1.00 -6.65
C ASP A 331 -31.34 -0.92 -7.97
N PRO A 332 -30.83 -2.04 -8.49
CA PRO A 332 -30.05 -2.05 -9.73
C PRO A 332 -30.84 -1.57 -10.96
N SER A 333 -32.17 -1.68 -10.93
CA SER A 333 -33.03 -1.20 -12.03
C SER A 333 -32.99 0.31 -12.22
N LYS A 334 -32.48 1.07 -11.23
CA LYS A 334 -32.25 2.52 -11.33
C LYS A 334 -31.01 2.90 -12.15
N GLY A 335 -30.25 1.92 -12.64
CA GLY A 335 -29.11 2.16 -13.50
C GLY A 335 -27.84 2.65 -12.75
N VAL A 336 -27.68 2.29 -11.48
CA VAL A 336 -26.41 2.49 -10.76
C VAL A 336 -25.63 1.21 -10.73
N ILE A 337 -24.39 1.23 -11.19
CA ILE A 337 -23.48 0.07 -11.12
C ILE A 337 -22.22 0.47 -10.36
N VAL A 338 -21.74 -0.41 -9.46
CA VAL A 338 -20.53 -0.22 -8.70
C VAL A 338 -19.40 -1.04 -9.31
N LEU A 339 -18.36 -0.40 -9.79
CA LEU A 339 -17.11 -1.06 -10.17
C LEU A 339 -16.10 -0.86 -9.04
N ALA A 340 -15.38 -1.90 -8.68
CA ALA A 340 -14.27 -1.78 -7.75
C ALA A 340 -13.00 -2.40 -8.34
N ALA A 341 -11.83 -1.91 -7.92
CA ALA A 341 -10.55 -2.47 -8.34
C ALA A 341 -9.69 -2.85 -7.13
N THR A 342 -8.97 -3.96 -7.26
CA THR A 342 -7.98 -4.40 -6.27
C THR A 342 -6.82 -5.15 -6.94
N ASN A 343 -5.66 -5.05 -6.31
CA ASN A 343 -4.50 -5.89 -6.63
C ASN A 343 -4.42 -7.13 -5.69
N ARG A 344 -5.27 -7.18 -4.66
CA ARG A 344 -5.19 -8.16 -3.57
C ARG A 344 -6.56 -8.75 -3.24
N PRO A 345 -7.15 -9.52 -4.15
CA PRO A 345 -8.49 -10.09 -3.93
C PRO A 345 -8.55 -11.07 -2.74
N GLU A 346 -7.42 -11.68 -2.39
CA GLU A 346 -7.29 -12.65 -1.30
C GLU A 346 -7.46 -12.04 0.09
N VAL A 347 -7.24 -10.74 0.25
CA VAL A 347 -7.41 -10.05 1.54
C VAL A 347 -8.83 -9.52 1.75
N LEU A 348 -9.66 -9.54 0.70
CA LEU A 348 -11.02 -8.99 0.78
C LEU A 348 -11.94 -9.84 1.67
N ASP A 349 -12.81 -9.15 2.40
CA ASP A 349 -13.88 -9.79 3.16
C ASP A 349 -14.83 -10.53 2.20
N LYS A 350 -15.07 -11.80 2.49
CA LYS A 350 -15.98 -12.66 1.71
C LYS A 350 -17.39 -12.09 1.58
N ALA A 351 -17.79 -11.20 2.49
CA ALA A 351 -19.07 -10.51 2.42
C ALA A 351 -19.21 -9.61 1.19
N LEU A 352 -18.11 -9.00 0.71
CA LEU A 352 -18.10 -8.19 -0.51
C LEU A 352 -18.37 -9.03 -1.77
N LEU A 353 -17.95 -10.30 -1.76
CA LEU A 353 -18.01 -11.21 -2.89
C LEU A 353 -19.30 -12.06 -2.93
N ARG A 354 -20.27 -11.79 -2.02
CA ARG A 354 -21.55 -12.49 -2.01
C ARG A 354 -22.46 -11.98 -3.15
N PRO A 355 -23.30 -12.86 -3.75
CA PRO A 355 -24.31 -12.45 -4.72
C PRO A 355 -25.17 -11.28 -4.22
N GLY A 356 -25.42 -10.30 -5.09
CA GLY A 356 -26.11 -9.05 -4.75
C GLY A 356 -25.16 -7.90 -4.37
N ARG A 357 -23.82 -8.08 -4.48
CA ARG A 357 -22.80 -7.07 -4.22
C ARG A 357 -21.82 -7.03 -5.39
N PHE A 358 -20.57 -7.50 -5.22
CA PHE A 358 -19.65 -7.68 -6.36
C PHE A 358 -19.89 -9.08 -6.96
N ASP A 359 -20.94 -9.18 -7.76
CA ASP A 359 -21.41 -10.43 -8.34
C ASP A 359 -20.47 -10.97 -9.42
N ARG A 360 -19.80 -10.06 -10.12
CA ARG A 360 -18.89 -10.37 -11.21
C ARG A 360 -17.46 -10.09 -10.79
N ARG A 361 -16.58 -11.06 -10.98
CA ARG A 361 -15.15 -10.90 -10.87
C ARG A 361 -14.55 -10.90 -12.27
N ILE A 362 -13.91 -9.80 -12.64
CA ILE A 362 -13.30 -9.59 -13.96
C ILE A 362 -11.79 -9.50 -13.77
N THR A 363 -11.06 -10.44 -14.33
CA THR A 363 -9.62 -10.48 -14.25
C THR A 363 -9.03 -9.60 -15.34
N VAL A 364 -8.10 -8.72 -14.96
CA VAL A 364 -7.35 -7.84 -15.85
C VAL A 364 -5.89 -8.27 -15.79
N ASP A 365 -5.54 -9.23 -16.63
CA ASP A 365 -4.24 -9.89 -16.63
C ASP A 365 -3.14 -9.06 -17.28
N ARG A 366 -1.89 -9.51 -17.14
CA ARG A 366 -0.78 -8.96 -17.91
C ARG A 366 -1.04 -9.22 -19.40
N PRO A 367 -0.76 -8.24 -20.29
CA PRO A 367 -1.03 -8.41 -21.72
C PRO A 367 -0.13 -9.50 -22.32
N ASN A 368 -0.71 -10.35 -23.16
CA ASN A 368 0.00 -11.28 -24.03
C ASN A 368 0.74 -10.52 -25.14
N LEU A 369 1.45 -11.21 -26.02
CA LEU A 369 2.22 -10.57 -27.10
C LEU A 369 1.35 -9.65 -27.97
N ALA A 370 0.16 -10.12 -28.38
CA ALA A 370 -0.77 -9.33 -29.18
C ALA A 370 -1.28 -8.10 -28.39
N GLY A 371 -1.61 -8.30 -27.12
CA GLY A 371 -2.01 -7.21 -26.23
C GLY A 371 -0.92 -6.18 -26.00
N ARG A 372 0.36 -6.61 -25.86
CA ARG A 372 1.49 -5.67 -25.75
C ARG A 372 1.69 -4.88 -27.02
N LEU A 373 1.63 -5.54 -28.19
CA LEU A 373 1.72 -4.85 -29.48
C LEU A 373 0.60 -3.82 -29.63
N ALA A 374 -0.64 -4.19 -29.35
CA ALA A 374 -1.78 -3.28 -29.39
C ALA A 374 -1.64 -2.12 -28.40
N THR A 375 -1.12 -2.38 -27.19
CA THR A 375 -0.84 -1.36 -26.17
C THR A 375 0.22 -0.37 -26.65
N LEU A 376 1.32 -0.85 -27.23
CA LEU A 376 2.35 0.00 -27.83
C LEU A 376 1.78 0.85 -28.95
N GLN A 377 0.94 0.28 -29.83
CA GLN A 377 0.27 1.03 -30.90
C GLN A 377 -0.62 2.15 -30.37
N VAL A 378 -1.34 1.92 -29.26
CA VAL A 378 -2.16 2.96 -28.60
C VAL A 378 -1.27 4.08 -28.05
N HIS A 379 -0.22 3.74 -27.29
CA HIS A 379 0.65 4.73 -26.65
C HIS A 379 1.57 5.47 -27.63
N THR A 380 1.80 4.92 -28.81
CA THR A 380 2.61 5.59 -29.87
C THR A 380 1.78 6.40 -30.86
N ARG A 381 0.43 6.41 -30.80
CA ARG A 381 -0.45 7.19 -31.72
C ARG A 381 -0.07 8.66 -31.81
N GLY A 382 0.36 9.27 -30.70
CA GLY A 382 0.79 10.67 -30.64
C GLY A 382 2.29 10.91 -30.86
N ILE A 383 3.08 9.85 -31.03
CA ILE A 383 4.54 9.90 -31.16
C ILE A 383 4.93 9.75 -32.63
N LYS A 384 5.86 10.57 -33.09
CA LYS A 384 6.38 10.47 -34.44
C LYS A 384 7.44 9.38 -34.52
N LEU A 385 7.09 8.23 -35.05
CA LEU A 385 7.99 7.11 -35.27
C LEU A 385 8.71 7.24 -36.61
N ALA A 386 9.94 6.74 -36.68
CA ALA A 386 10.67 6.56 -37.92
C ALA A 386 10.21 5.27 -38.65
N GLU A 387 10.52 5.12 -39.90
CA GLU A 387 10.10 3.98 -40.74
C GLU A 387 10.75 2.65 -40.30
N ASP A 388 11.87 2.70 -39.58
CA ASP A 388 12.60 1.55 -39.08
C ASP A 388 11.96 0.92 -37.82
N VAL A 389 10.94 1.56 -37.24
CA VAL A 389 10.37 1.09 -35.96
C VAL A 389 9.42 -0.10 -36.15
N ASP A 390 9.86 -1.25 -35.69
CA ASP A 390 9.06 -2.46 -35.61
C ASP A 390 8.55 -2.64 -34.16
N LEU A 391 7.29 -2.27 -33.94
CA LEU A 391 6.62 -2.41 -32.62
C LEU A 391 6.48 -3.88 -32.21
N LYS A 392 6.47 -4.83 -33.15
CA LYS A 392 6.40 -6.26 -32.84
C LYS A 392 7.69 -6.74 -32.15
N LYS A 393 8.85 -6.31 -32.64
CA LYS A 393 10.15 -6.57 -31.98
C LYS A 393 10.18 -5.97 -30.56
N VAL A 394 9.62 -4.77 -30.38
CA VAL A 394 9.52 -4.16 -29.06
C VAL A 394 8.56 -4.95 -28.14
N ALA A 395 7.41 -5.40 -28.67
CA ALA A 395 6.46 -6.21 -27.92
C ALA A 395 7.04 -7.55 -27.50
N LEU A 396 7.91 -8.17 -28.31
CA LEU A 396 8.65 -9.38 -27.96
C LEU A 396 9.61 -9.12 -26.81
N ALA A 397 10.41 -8.06 -26.91
CA ALA A 397 11.36 -7.66 -25.89
C ALA A 397 10.69 -7.41 -24.51
N THR A 398 9.47 -6.88 -24.53
CA THR A 398 8.73 -6.48 -23.32
C THR A 398 7.89 -7.61 -22.69
N ALA A 399 8.33 -8.86 -22.81
CA ALA A 399 7.65 -9.99 -22.16
C ALA A 399 7.52 -9.78 -20.66
N GLY A 400 6.28 -9.95 -20.13
CA GLY A 400 6.00 -9.74 -18.70
C GLY A 400 5.68 -8.29 -18.27
N CYS A 401 5.93 -7.29 -19.13
CA CYS A 401 5.58 -5.90 -18.85
C CYS A 401 4.06 -5.69 -18.80
N VAL A 402 3.62 -4.78 -17.95
CA VAL A 402 2.23 -4.33 -17.87
C VAL A 402 1.99 -3.09 -18.74
N GLY A 403 0.73 -2.71 -18.89
CA GLY A 403 0.36 -1.54 -19.72
C GLY A 403 1.05 -0.24 -19.29
N ALA A 404 1.24 -0.02 -18.00
CA ALA A 404 1.94 1.15 -17.48
C ALA A 404 3.42 1.17 -17.87
N ASP A 405 4.09 0.01 -17.88
CA ASP A 405 5.50 -0.08 -18.30
C ASP A 405 5.65 0.26 -19.77
N LEU A 406 4.73 -0.26 -20.61
CA LEU A 406 4.72 0.02 -22.06
C LEU A 406 4.43 1.50 -22.37
N ALA A 407 3.56 2.13 -21.61
CA ALA A 407 3.31 3.57 -21.71
C ALA A 407 4.55 4.39 -21.34
N ASN A 408 5.22 4.00 -20.24
CA ASN A 408 6.46 4.63 -19.79
C ASN A 408 7.58 4.44 -20.85
N LEU A 409 7.71 3.23 -21.40
CA LEU A 409 8.68 2.93 -22.45
C LEU A 409 8.48 3.84 -23.68
N ALA A 410 7.25 3.97 -24.16
CA ALA A 410 6.95 4.83 -25.31
C ALA A 410 7.31 6.31 -25.05
N ASN A 411 7.01 6.78 -23.84
CA ASN A 411 7.36 8.13 -23.41
C ASN A 411 8.88 8.33 -23.29
N GLU A 412 9.61 7.39 -22.66
CA GLU A 412 11.07 7.47 -22.52
C GLU A 412 11.79 7.39 -23.88
N ALA A 413 11.28 6.61 -24.83
CA ALA A 413 11.79 6.58 -26.18
C ALA A 413 11.68 7.96 -26.87
N ALA A 414 10.53 8.62 -26.70
CA ALA A 414 10.32 9.97 -27.23
C ALA A 414 11.26 11.00 -26.55
N LEU A 415 11.40 10.93 -25.22
CA LEU A 415 12.33 11.78 -24.47
C LEU A 415 13.80 11.54 -24.88
N ARG A 416 14.19 10.28 -25.14
CA ARG A 416 15.53 9.94 -25.64
C ARG A 416 15.78 10.54 -27.02
N ALA A 417 14.83 10.43 -27.95
CA ALA A 417 14.95 11.04 -29.30
C ALA A 417 15.19 12.55 -29.20
N VAL A 418 14.43 13.24 -28.33
CA VAL A 418 14.62 14.68 -28.10
C VAL A 418 15.99 14.99 -27.49
N ARG A 419 16.44 14.22 -26.49
CA ARG A 419 17.78 14.37 -25.89
C ARG A 419 18.90 14.21 -26.91
N LYS A 420 18.71 13.35 -27.93
CA LYS A 420 19.65 13.17 -29.04
C LYS A 420 19.44 14.18 -30.20
N GLY A 421 18.56 15.18 -30.02
CA GLY A 421 18.27 16.22 -31.06
C GLY A 421 17.49 15.72 -32.27
N ARG A 422 16.85 14.55 -32.19
CA ARG A 422 16.05 13.96 -33.26
C ARG A 422 14.59 14.38 -33.16
N LYS A 423 13.89 14.35 -34.31
CA LYS A 423 12.45 14.68 -34.38
C LYS A 423 11.56 13.45 -34.53
N LEU A 424 12.17 12.29 -34.71
CA LEU A 424 11.53 10.99 -34.89
C LEU A 424 12.14 10.01 -33.89
N VAL A 425 11.33 9.11 -33.37
CA VAL A 425 11.77 8.00 -32.54
C VAL A 425 12.18 6.84 -33.41
N THR A 426 13.39 6.33 -33.26
CA THR A 426 13.93 5.18 -33.98
C THR A 426 13.74 3.87 -33.20
N GLN A 427 13.99 2.73 -33.87
CA GLN A 427 13.98 1.42 -33.23
C GLN A 427 14.99 1.36 -32.06
N GLU A 428 16.16 1.96 -32.21
CA GLU A 428 17.18 2.07 -31.16
C GLU A 428 16.66 2.81 -29.92
N ASP A 429 15.85 3.88 -30.11
CA ASP A 429 15.28 4.61 -28.99
C ASP A 429 14.25 3.76 -28.21
N MET A 430 13.43 2.98 -28.91
CA MET A 430 12.43 2.10 -28.29
C MET A 430 13.09 1.01 -27.46
N LEU A 431 14.13 0.37 -28.00
CA LEU A 431 14.84 -0.70 -27.30
C LEU A 431 15.68 -0.18 -26.14
N ALA A 432 16.34 0.97 -26.32
CA ALA A 432 17.07 1.60 -25.22
C ALA A 432 16.15 2.16 -24.12
N ALA A 433 14.92 2.56 -24.46
CA ALA A 433 13.91 2.93 -23.47
C ALA A 433 13.42 1.70 -22.69
N PHE A 434 13.30 0.54 -23.34
CA PHE A 434 13.00 -0.71 -22.66
C PHE A 434 14.09 -1.07 -21.63
N GLU A 435 15.36 -0.96 -22.03
CA GLU A 435 16.49 -1.18 -21.12
C GLU A 435 16.45 -0.20 -19.94
N PHE A 436 16.13 1.07 -20.20
CA PHE A 436 15.98 2.08 -19.17
C PHE A 436 14.86 1.75 -18.17
N VAL A 437 13.74 1.23 -18.65
CA VAL A 437 12.61 0.84 -17.79
C VAL A 437 12.94 -0.38 -16.92
N ILE A 438 13.75 -1.33 -17.42
CA ILE A 438 14.11 -2.56 -16.68
C ILE A 438 15.33 -2.36 -15.79
N ALA A 439 16.41 -1.75 -16.31
CA ALA A 439 17.70 -1.67 -15.63
C ALA A 439 17.99 -0.27 -15.06
N GLY A 440 17.14 0.71 -15.35
CA GLY A 440 17.39 2.11 -14.99
C GLY A 440 18.38 2.80 -15.94
N SER A 441 18.81 4.01 -15.59
CA SER A 441 19.76 4.77 -16.40
C SER A 441 21.21 4.29 -16.21
N GLU A 442 21.99 4.41 -17.29
CA GLU A 442 23.44 4.19 -17.23
C GLU A 442 24.10 5.15 -16.22
N LYS A 443 24.94 4.62 -15.35
CA LYS A 443 25.71 5.42 -14.38
C LYS A 443 26.87 6.12 -15.07
N LYS A 444 26.75 7.40 -15.34
CA LYS A 444 27.87 8.22 -15.82
C LYS A 444 28.84 8.50 -14.66
N GLY A 445 29.99 7.87 -14.66
CA GLY A 445 31.04 8.12 -13.66
C GLY A 445 31.21 7.02 -12.62
N SER A 446 30.63 5.84 -12.78
CA SER A 446 31.03 4.66 -12.03
C SER A 446 32.41 4.20 -12.49
N VAL A 447 33.41 4.37 -11.65
CA VAL A 447 34.77 3.90 -11.95
C VAL A 447 34.90 2.49 -11.36
N LEU A 448 34.60 1.47 -12.18
CA LEU A 448 35.01 0.11 -11.86
C LEU A 448 36.53 -0.01 -12.03
N THR A 449 37.17 -0.69 -11.11
CA THR A 449 38.59 -1.07 -11.31
C THR A 449 38.67 -2.05 -12.49
N GLU A 450 39.84 -2.14 -13.13
CA GLU A 450 40.07 -3.09 -14.22
C GLU A 450 39.79 -4.54 -13.79
N PHE A 451 40.05 -4.87 -12.54
CA PHE A 451 39.72 -6.18 -11.99
C PHE A 451 38.21 -6.41 -11.90
N GLU A 452 37.46 -5.44 -11.37
CA GLU A 452 35.99 -5.50 -11.27
C GLU A 452 35.34 -5.54 -12.64
N LYS A 453 35.79 -4.70 -13.58
CA LYS A 453 35.31 -4.70 -14.97
C LYS A 453 35.49 -6.07 -15.63
N LYS A 454 36.67 -6.69 -15.44
CA LYS A 454 36.93 -8.03 -15.93
C LYS A 454 36.05 -9.08 -15.25
N LEU A 455 35.86 -8.98 -13.95
CA LEU A 455 35.04 -9.90 -13.17
C LEU A 455 33.57 -9.84 -13.61
N VAL A 456 32.99 -8.62 -13.79
CA VAL A 456 31.65 -8.45 -14.32
C VAL A 456 31.54 -9.01 -15.74
N ALA A 457 32.54 -8.77 -16.60
CA ALA A 457 32.54 -9.31 -17.96
C ALA A 457 32.49 -10.85 -17.98
N TYR A 458 33.28 -11.52 -17.14
CA TYR A 458 33.19 -12.98 -17.02
C TYR A 458 31.89 -13.45 -16.44
N HIS A 459 31.32 -12.72 -15.47
CA HIS A 459 30.03 -13.03 -14.89
C HIS A 459 28.93 -13.00 -15.95
N GLU A 460 28.80 -11.90 -16.69
CA GLU A 460 27.77 -11.71 -17.74
C GLU A 460 27.95 -12.67 -18.91
N VAL A 461 29.19 -12.86 -19.37
CA VAL A 461 29.47 -13.85 -20.44
C VAL A 461 29.21 -15.27 -19.91
N GLY A 462 29.37 -15.53 -18.61
CA GLY A 462 29.01 -16.79 -17.98
C GLY A 462 27.53 -17.14 -18.16
N HIS A 463 26.63 -16.22 -17.88
CA HIS A 463 25.20 -16.38 -18.17
C HIS A 463 24.95 -16.64 -19.66
N ALA A 464 25.56 -15.85 -20.52
CA ALA A 464 25.39 -15.94 -21.97
C ALA A 464 25.91 -17.28 -22.55
N MET A 465 27.08 -17.76 -22.09
CA MET A 465 27.64 -19.03 -22.53
C MET A 465 26.77 -20.20 -22.12
N VAL A 466 26.28 -20.22 -20.88
CA VAL A 466 25.39 -21.28 -20.41
C VAL A 466 24.08 -21.24 -21.20
N ALA A 467 23.51 -20.05 -21.44
CA ALA A 467 22.30 -19.90 -22.25
C ALA A 467 22.49 -20.39 -23.69
N TYR A 468 23.63 -20.07 -24.32
CA TYR A 468 23.92 -20.49 -25.68
C TYR A 468 24.09 -22.00 -25.84
N LYS A 469 24.71 -22.65 -24.86
CA LYS A 469 25.01 -24.09 -24.89
C LYS A 469 23.87 -24.96 -24.39
N GLN A 470 22.91 -24.41 -23.64
CA GLN A 470 21.72 -25.13 -23.18
C GLN A 470 20.62 -25.13 -24.27
N LYS A 471 20.14 -26.34 -24.62
CA LYS A 471 19.11 -26.51 -25.68
C LYS A 471 17.80 -25.81 -25.36
N ASN A 472 17.41 -25.78 -24.08
CA ASN A 472 16.10 -25.30 -23.61
C ASN A 472 16.18 -23.90 -22.99
N ALA A 473 17.31 -23.21 -23.12
CA ALA A 473 17.48 -21.85 -22.62
C ALA A 473 16.97 -20.80 -23.61
N GLU A 474 16.58 -19.64 -23.09
CA GLU A 474 16.18 -18.50 -23.91
C GLU A 474 17.41 -17.92 -24.64
N PRO A 475 17.26 -17.46 -25.91
CA PRO A 475 18.37 -16.89 -26.68
C PRO A 475 18.88 -15.59 -26.06
N VAL A 476 20.19 -15.38 -26.17
CA VAL A 476 20.87 -14.15 -25.74
C VAL A 476 20.63 -13.05 -26.76
N GLN A 477 20.18 -11.90 -26.31
CA GLN A 477 19.97 -10.71 -27.14
C GLN A 477 21.11 -9.71 -27.00
N LYS A 478 21.55 -9.47 -25.76
CA LYS A 478 22.54 -8.45 -25.44
C LYS A 478 23.31 -8.81 -24.18
N ILE A 479 24.59 -8.44 -24.14
CA ILE A 479 25.46 -8.54 -22.98
C ILE A 479 26.10 -7.18 -22.75
N THR A 480 26.01 -6.62 -21.56
CA THR A 480 26.62 -5.33 -21.23
C THR A 480 27.28 -5.35 -19.84
N ILE A 481 28.39 -4.63 -19.75
CA ILE A 481 29.12 -4.39 -18.49
C ILE A 481 29.03 -2.93 -18.04
N VAL A 482 28.11 -2.17 -18.64
CA VAL A 482 27.85 -0.79 -18.27
C VAL A 482 26.98 -0.78 -16.99
N PRO A 483 27.43 -0.15 -15.89
CA PRO A 483 26.65 -0.08 -14.66
C PRO A 483 25.38 0.75 -14.79
N HIS A 484 24.27 0.29 -14.17
CA HIS A 484 22.98 0.95 -14.19
C HIS A 484 22.54 1.42 -12.80
N THR A 485 21.56 2.31 -12.74
CA THR A 485 21.12 2.97 -11.49
C THR A 485 20.39 2.05 -10.52
N GLU A 486 19.78 0.97 -10.99
CA GLU A 486 19.10 -0.01 -10.14
C GLU A 486 20.05 -1.02 -9.45
N GLY A 487 21.35 -0.78 -9.57
CA GLY A 487 22.35 -1.49 -8.79
C GLY A 487 23.08 -2.59 -9.54
N SER A 488 22.69 -2.91 -10.78
CA SER A 488 23.43 -3.86 -11.61
C SER A 488 24.73 -3.24 -12.11
N LEU A 489 25.82 -4.02 -12.09
CA LEU A 489 27.12 -3.64 -12.64
C LEU A 489 27.25 -4.04 -14.11
N GLY A 490 26.38 -4.93 -14.58
CA GLY A 490 26.18 -5.41 -15.92
C GLY A 490 24.87 -6.18 -15.99
N TYR A 491 24.48 -6.64 -17.15
CA TYR A 491 23.39 -7.62 -17.32
C TYR A 491 23.46 -8.34 -18.65
N THR A 492 22.91 -9.54 -18.68
CA THR A 492 22.70 -10.35 -19.86
C THR A 492 21.22 -10.45 -20.16
N LEU A 493 20.80 -9.85 -21.29
CA LEU A 493 19.40 -9.84 -21.72
C LEU A 493 19.08 -11.11 -22.50
N LEU A 494 18.14 -11.89 -21.96
CA LEU A 494 17.57 -13.06 -22.61
C LEU A 494 16.18 -12.73 -23.13
N MET A 495 15.80 -13.26 -24.28
CA MET A 495 14.46 -13.06 -24.84
C MET A 495 13.77 -14.39 -25.13
N PRO A 496 12.51 -14.60 -24.66
CA PRO A 496 11.77 -15.80 -24.96
C PRO A 496 11.43 -15.87 -26.47
N GLU A 497 11.32 -17.10 -26.98
CA GLU A 497 10.82 -17.35 -28.34
C GLU A 497 9.33 -17.04 -28.45
N GLU A 498 8.86 -16.64 -29.64
CA GLU A 498 7.48 -16.19 -29.89
C GLU A 498 6.40 -17.15 -29.45
N ASP A 499 6.66 -18.48 -29.55
CA ASP A 499 5.65 -19.52 -29.38
C ASP A 499 5.52 -20.09 -27.96
N LYS A 500 6.40 -19.67 -27.02
CA LYS A 500 6.51 -20.26 -25.69
C LYS A 500 6.27 -19.28 -24.55
N THR A 501 5.06 -18.75 -24.45
CA THR A 501 4.77 -17.71 -23.44
C THR A 501 4.06 -18.23 -22.18
N ASN A 502 3.34 -19.34 -22.25
CA ASN A 502 2.40 -19.72 -21.19
C ASN A 502 2.78 -20.97 -20.38
N LEU A 503 3.41 -21.95 -20.98
CA LEU A 503 3.80 -23.18 -20.28
C LEU A 503 5.31 -23.40 -20.35
N ARG A 504 5.89 -23.75 -19.23
CA ARG A 504 7.31 -24.10 -19.12
C ARG A 504 7.46 -25.56 -18.67
N THR A 505 8.28 -26.29 -19.37
CA THR A 505 8.62 -27.67 -19.01
C THR A 505 9.64 -27.70 -17.86
N ARG A 506 9.77 -28.86 -17.22
CA ARG A 506 10.82 -29.08 -16.20
C ARG A 506 12.22 -28.76 -16.75
N ASP A 507 12.51 -29.20 -17.97
CA ASP A 507 13.82 -29.00 -18.59
C ASP A 507 14.12 -27.52 -18.89
N GLU A 508 13.11 -26.74 -19.29
CA GLU A 508 13.25 -25.29 -19.48
C GLU A 508 13.49 -24.56 -18.16
N LEU A 509 12.82 -24.99 -17.07
CA LEU A 509 13.06 -24.41 -15.75
C LEU A 509 14.44 -24.79 -15.20
N MET A 510 14.89 -26.02 -15.41
CA MET A 510 16.26 -26.45 -15.07
C MET A 510 17.30 -25.66 -15.86
N ALA A 511 17.09 -25.48 -17.17
CA ALA A 511 17.97 -24.67 -18.00
C ALA A 511 18.01 -23.22 -17.51
N LYS A 512 16.87 -22.63 -17.14
CA LYS A 512 16.82 -21.27 -16.58
C LYS A 512 17.61 -21.17 -15.27
N ILE A 513 17.49 -22.14 -14.37
CA ILE A 513 18.29 -22.20 -13.14
C ILE A 513 19.78 -22.28 -13.48
N ALA A 514 20.18 -23.16 -14.43
CA ALA A 514 21.58 -23.30 -14.84
C ALA A 514 22.13 -21.98 -15.41
N VAL A 515 21.34 -21.26 -16.23
CA VAL A 515 21.72 -19.95 -16.76
C VAL A 515 21.91 -18.94 -15.63
N SER A 516 20.98 -18.85 -14.68
CA SER A 516 21.14 -17.97 -13.50
C SER A 516 22.41 -18.30 -12.68
N MET A 517 22.81 -19.56 -12.65
CA MET A 517 24.07 -19.97 -11.99
C MET A 517 25.34 -19.72 -12.82
N GLY A 518 25.21 -19.37 -14.11
CA GLY A 518 26.29 -19.18 -15.06
C GLY A 518 27.31 -18.12 -14.64
N GLY A 519 26.85 -16.98 -14.13
CA GLY A 519 27.72 -15.92 -13.63
C GLY A 519 28.61 -16.39 -12.47
N ARG A 520 28.01 -17.04 -11.46
CA ARG A 520 28.75 -17.62 -10.33
C ARG A 520 29.73 -18.70 -10.76
N ALA A 521 29.33 -19.56 -11.68
CA ALA A 521 30.22 -20.60 -12.22
C ALA A 521 31.42 -19.99 -12.93
N ALA A 522 31.26 -18.92 -13.66
CA ALA A 522 32.33 -18.19 -14.30
C ALA A 522 33.29 -17.52 -13.30
N GLU A 523 32.77 -16.88 -12.26
CA GLU A 523 33.59 -16.32 -11.17
C GLU A 523 34.48 -17.39 -10.53
N GLU A 524 33.92 -18.56 -10.21
CA GLU A 524 34.68 -19.66 -9.58
C GLU A 524 35.71 -20.25 -10.53
N VAL A 525 35.31 -20.67 -11.75
CA VAL A 525 36.16 -21.41 -12.67
C VAL A 525 37.26 -20.53 -13.25
N VAL A 526 36.94 -19.26 -13.52
CA VAL A 526 37.82 -18.35 -14.27
C VAL A 526 38.67 -17.48 -13.35
N MET A 527 38.01 -16.86 -12.38
CA MET A 527 38.62 -15.86 -11.50
C MET A 527 39.04 -16.45 -10.15
N ASN A 528 38.71 -17.73 -9.90
CA ASN A 528 38.93 -18.42 -8.62
C ASN A 528 38.46 -17.58 -7.41
N THR A 529 37.33 -16.93 -7.55
CA THR A 529 36.73 -16.05 -6.53
C THR A 529 35.22 -16.21 -6.52
N MET A 530 34.59 -15.72 -5.45
CA MET A 530 33.15 -15.64 -5.31
C MET A 530 32.81 -14.27 -4.78
N THR A 531 31.87 -13.55 -5.44
CA THR A 531 31.47 -12.22 -5.03
C THR A 531 30.00 -12.18 -4.60
N ASN A 532 29.57 -11.05 -4.03
CA ASN A 532 28.17 -10.80 -3.72
C ASN A 532 27.34 -10.43 -4.97
N GLY A 533 27.96 -10.27 -6.14
CA GLY A 533 27.28 -9.91 -7.39
C GLY A 533 26.19 -10.90 -7.77
N ALA A 534 26.43 -12.20 -7.60
CA ALA A 534 25.48 -13.26 -7.93
C ALA A 534 24.30 -13.41 -6.95
N SER A 535 24.07 -12.45 -6.02
CA SER A 535 23.03 -12.60 -4.99
C SER A 535 21.61 -12.64 -5.57
N GLN A 536 21.33 -11.86 -6.60
CA GLN A 536 20.03 -11.82 -7.27
C GLN A 536 19.79 -13.08 -8.09
N ASP A 537 20.81 -13.56 -8.81
CA ASP A 537 20.76 -14.79 -9.59
C ASP A 537 20.46 -16.01 -8.73
N ILE A 538 21.11 -16.09 -7.56
CA ILE A 538 20.87 -17.16 -6.58
C ILE A 538 19.45 -17.07 -6.02
N GLN A 539 18.93 -15.89 -5.76
CA GLN A 539 17.54 -15.71 -5.30
C GLN A 539 16.54 -16.13 -6.36
N GLU A 540 16.74 -15.73 -7.62
CA GLU A 540 15.87 -16.12 -8.73
C GLU A 540 15.91 -17.64 -8.93
N ALA A 541 17.08 -18.22 -9.03
CA ALA A 541 17.27 -19.67 -9.16
C ALA A 541 16.60 -20.46 -8.01
N THR A 542 16.77 -19.98 -6.77
CA THR A 542 16.16 -20.60 -5.59
C THR A 542 14.63 -20.49 -5.64
N SER A 543 14.08 -19.36 -6.09
CA SER A 543 12.64 -19.16 -6.24
C SER A 543 12.05 -20.11 -7.28
N ILE A 544 12.72 -20.28 -8.43
CA ILE A 544 12.30 -21.20 -9.49
C ILE A 544 12.33 -22.64 -8.96
N ALA A 545 13.44 -23.08 -8.37
CA ALA A 545 13.58 -24.44 -7.83
C ALA A 545 12.53 -24.73 -6.74
N ARG A 546 12.25 -23.77 -5.89
CA ARG A 546 11.23 -23.88 -4.85
C ARG A 546 9.82 -24.02 -5.43
N ASN A 547 9.49 -23.25 -6.48
CA ASN A 547 8.21 -23.37 -7.18
C ASN A 547 8.07 -24.72 -7.89
N MET A 548 9.14 -25.24 -8.48
CA MET A 548 9.16 -26.58 -9.10
C MET A 548 8.79 -27.66 -8.10
N VAL A 549 9.33 -27.60 -6.89
CA VAL A 549 9.11 -28.60 -5.83
C VAL A 549 7.79 -28.38 -5.12
N ALA A 550 7.50 -27.14 -4.70
CA ALA A 550 6.37 -26.84 -3.81
C ALA A 550 5.03 -26.69 -4.53
N MET A 551 5.02 -26.29 -5.81
CA MET A 551 3.79 -25.92 -6.52
C MET A 551 3.54 -26.73 -7.78
N TYR A 552 4.59 -27.07 -8.54
CA TYR A 552 4.41 -27.68 -9.85
C TYR A 552 4.49 -29.22 -9.83
N GLY A 553 4.83 -29.82 -8.66
CA GLY A 553 4.97 -31.27 -8.55
C GLY A 553 6.10 -31.85 -9.44
N MET A 554 7.15 -31.05 -9.73
CA MET A 554 8.25 -31.40 -10.62
C MET A 554 9.43 -32.07 -9.88
N SER A 555 9.19 -32.68 -8.72
CA SER A 555 10.17 -33.38 -7.92
C SER A 555 9.73 -34.81 -7.63
N ASP A 556 10.63 -35.76 -7.86
CA ASP A 556 10.37 -37.18 -7.59
C ASP A 556 10.36 -37.48 -6.07
N ALA A 557 11.08 -36.70 -5.28
CA ALA A 557 11.18 -36.88 -3.82
C ALA A 557 9.90 -36.44 -3.08
N VAL A 558 9.18 -35.47 -3.61
CA VAL A 558 7.92 -34.95 -3.03
C VAL A 558 6.71 -35.50 -3.75
N GLY A 559 6.83 -35.74 -5.07
CA GLY A 559 5.75 -36.21 -5.92
C GLY A 559 4.74 -35.10 -6.25
N MET A 560 3.53 -35.52 -6.64
CA MET A 560 2.44 -34.64 -7.12
C MET A 560 1.64 -34.05 -5.96
N VAL A 561 2.31 -33.34 -5.05
CA VAL A 561 1.69 -32.70 -3.89
C VAL A 561 1.99 -31.21 -3.92
N ALA A 562 0.97 -30.37 -3.77
CA ALA A 562 1.16 -28.95 -3.56
C ALA A 562 1.45 -28.68 -2.08
N LEU A 563 2.69 -28.29 -1.78
CA LEU A 563 3.15 -28.00 -0.43
C LEU A 563 3.00 -26.54 -0.02
N GLY A 564 2.61 -25.70 -0.94
CA GLY A 564 2.47 -24.27 -0.72
C GLY A 564 1.24 -23.68 -1.40
N SER A 565 0.66 -22.67 -0.78
CA SER A 565 -0.40 -21.85 -1.37
C SER A 565 0.14 -20.45 -1.68
N VAL A 566 -0.25 -19.92 -2.83
CA VAL A 566 0.09 -18.52 -3.20
C VAL A 566 -0.70 -17.58 -2.31
N ARG A 567 -0.01 -16.83 -1.47
CA ARG A 567 -0.66 -15.85 -0.58
C ARG A 567 -1.09 -14.59 -1.30
N ASN A 568 -0.38 -14.18 -2.35
CA ASN A 568 -0.66 -12.97 -3.12
C ASN A 568 -0.57 -13.28 -4.61
N GLN A 569 -1.69 -13.53 -5.26
CA GLN A 569 -1.72 -13.97 -6.66
C GLN A 569 -1.25 -12.89 -7.67
N TYR A 570 -1.42 -11.60 -7.35
CA TYR A 570 -1.17 -10.46 -8.26
C TYR A 570 -0.06 -9.51 -7.80
N LEU A 571 0.52 -9.76 -6.64
CA LEU A 571 1.72 -9.08 -6.14
C LEU A 571 2.81 -10.13 -6.04
N ASP A 572 4.06 -9.73 -6.27
CA ASP A 572 5.22 -10.59 -6.07
C ASP A 572 5.34 -10.95 -4.58
N GLY A 573 4.42 -11.79 -4.12
CA GLY A 573 4.26 -12.16 -2.73
C GLY A 573 4.58 -13.61 -2.49
N GLY A 574 5.28 -13.86 -1.38
CA GLY A 574 5.66 -15.18 -0.94
C GLY A 574 4.45 -16.10 -0.75
N TYR A 575 4.69 -17.38 -0.88
CA TYR A 575 3.73 -18.42 -0.55
C TYR A 575 3.87 -18.83 0.92
N GLY A 576 2.77 -19.28 1.50
CA GLY A 576 2.79 -20.01 2.76
C GLY A 576 3.06 -21.47 2.51
N LEU A 577 3.84 -22.11 3.37
CA LEU A 577 3.98 -23.55 3.38
C LEU A 577 2.80 -24.15 4.17
N ASP A 578 2.09 -25.07 3.54
CA ASP A 578 0.95 -25.79 4.11
C ASP A 578 1.33 -27.28 4.30
N CYS A 579 2.47 -27.54 4.95
CA CYS A 579 2.98 -28.89 5.18
C CYS A 579 3.64 -29.04 6.55
N ALA A 580 3.83 -30.29 6.98
CA ALA A 580 4.56 -30.63 8.20
C ALA A 580 6.05 -30.26 8.08
N GLN A 581 6.73 -30.04 9.20
CA GLN A 581 8.14 -29.65 9.25
C GLN A 581 9.06 -30.69 8.56
N ASP A 582 8.76 -31.98 8.69
CA ASP A 582 9.55 -33.04 8.05
C ASP A 582 9.43 -32.96 6.52
N THR A 583 8.25 -32.65 6.00
CA THR A 583 8.02 -32.46 4.55
C THR A 583 8.74 -31.20 4.06
N ALA A 584 8.71 -30.10 4.84
CA ALA A 584 9.47 -28.89 4.52
C ALA A 584 10.98 -29.17 4.45
N ALA A 585 11.51 -30.01 5.35
CA ALA A 585 12.92 -30.41 5.32
C ALA A 585 13.28 -31.29 4.09
N ILE A 586 12.33 -32.10 3.60
CA ILE A 586 12.50 -32.85 2.34
C ILE A 586 12.52 -31.86 1.15
N MET A 587 11.59 -30.90 1.14
CA MET A 587 11.53 -29.87 0.12
C MET A 587 12.83 -29.06 0.05
N ASP A 588 13.37 -28.59 1.18
CA ASP A 588 14.61 -27.82 1.19
C ASP A 588 15.82 -28.64 0.68
N ARG A 589 15.88 -29.93 1.00
CA ARG A 589 16.91 -30.84 0.47
C ARG A 589 16.78 -31.01 -1.04
N GLU A 590 15.57 -31.11 -1.54
CA GLU A 590 15.31 -31.27 -2.97
C GLU A 590 15.60 -29.98 -3.75
N VAL A 591 15.20 -28.82 -3.23
CA VAL A 591 15.57 -27.51 -3.78
C VAL A 591 17.10 -27.39 -3.87
N LYS A 592 17.80 -27.74 -2.78
CA LYS A 592 19.26 -27.73 -2.78
C LYS A 592 19.85 -28.69 -3.82
N ARG A 593 19.29 -29.90 -3.96
CA ARG A 593 19.74 -30.89 -4.96
C ARG A 593 19.63 -30.35 -6.39
N ILE A 594 18.49 -29.74 -6.71
CA ILE A 594 18.22 -29.10 -8.02
C ILE A 594 19.24 -27.99 -8.29
N LEU A 595 19.50 -27.13 -7.32
CA LEU A 595 20.45 -26.03 -7.46
C LEU A 595 21.88 -26.56 -7.65
N ASP A 596 22.29 -27.56 -6.84
CA ASP A 596 23.63 -28.18 -6.92
C ASP A 596 23.83 -28.88 -8.28
N GLU A 597 22.81 -29.52 -8.86
CA GLU A 597 22.83 -30.16 -10.17
C GLU A 597 23.01 -29.12 -11.28
N CYS A 598 22.13 -28.11 -11.32
CA CYS A 598 22.22 -27.04 -12.31
C CYS A 598 23.52 -26.24 -12.22
N TYR A 599 24.07 -26.05 -11.00
CA TYR A 599 25.35 -25.38 -10.81
C TYR A 599 26.51 -26.22 -11.37
N LYS A 600 26.50 -27.54 -11.16
CA LYS A 600 27.53 -28.44 -11.74
C LYS A 600 27.49 -28.40 -13.27
N ASP A 601 26.29 -28.39 -13.85
CA ASP A 601 26.12 -28.29 -15.29
C ASP A 601 26.67 -26.96 -15.82
N ALA A 602 26.37 -25.84 -15.14
CA ALA A 602 26.91 -24.53 -15.50
C ALA A 602 28.45 -24.50 -15.41
N VAL A 603 29.04 -25.04 -14.33
CA VAL A 603 30.48 -25.15 -14.15
C VAL A 603 31.11 -25.99 -15.27
N GLN A 604 30.48 -27.12 -15.65
CA GLN A 604 30.99 -27.97 -16.72
C GLN A 604 30.94 -27.24 -18.07
N VAL A 605 29.85 -26.57 -18.40
CA VAL A 605 29.73 -25.75 -19.63
C VAL A 605 30.83 -24.68 -19.71
N ILE A 606 31.11 -23.99 -18.61
CA ILE A 606 32.15 -22.95 -18.57
C ILE A 606 33.56 -23.57 -18.76
N ARG A 607 33.85 -24.71 -18.11
CA ARG A 607 35.13 -25.40 -18.25
C ARG A 607 35.39 -25.87 -19.67
N ASP A 608 34.38 -26.48 -20.29
CA ASP A 608 34.50 -27.07 -21.64
C ASP A 608 34.63 -26.01 -22.73
N ASN A 609 34.14 -24.78 -22.46
CA ASN A 609 34.13 -23.69 -23.44
C ASN A 609 34.99 -22.48 -23.00
N ARG A 610 36.00 -22.70 -22.18
CA ARG A 610 36.83 -21.65 -21.59
C ARG A 610 37.49 -20.73 -22.64
N GLU A 611 38.10 -21.30 -23.67
CA GLU A 611 38.79 -20.54 -24.72
C GLU A 611 37.83 -19.63 -25.52
N ASP A 612 36.63 -20.12 -25.79
CA ASP A 612 35.60 -19.37 -26.50
C ASP A 612 35.06 -18.23 -25.63
N MET A 613 34.89 -18.50 -24.35
CA MET A 613 34.50 -17.48 -23.37
C MET A 613 35.54 -16.36 -23.29
N ASP A 614 36.84 -16.68 -23.25
CA ASP A 614 37.89 -15.69 -23.18
C ASP A 614 37.90 -14.76 -24.41
N LYS A 615 37.55 -15.26 -25.63
CA LYS A 615 37.41 -14.46 -26.85
C LYS A 615 36.25 -13.48 -26.73
N VAL A 616 35.10 -13.96 -26.27
CA VAL A 616 33.90 -13.12 -26.08
C VAL A 616 34.12 -12.03 -25.03
N VAL A 617 34.75 -12.39 -23.90
CA VAL A 617 35.10 -11.43 -22.84
C VAL A 617 36.08 -10.37 -23.34
N ALA A 618 37.10 -10.74 -24.12
CA ALA A 618 38.04 -9.77 -24.67
C ALA A 618 37.35 -8.73 -25.53
N TYR A 619 36.42 -9.14 -26.40
CA TYR A 619 35.65 -8.26 -27.23
C TYR A 619 34.64 -7.40 -26.43
N LEU A 620 34.00 -8.00 -25.40
CA LEU A 620 33.09 -7.28 -24.50
C LEU A 620 33.81 -6.20 -23.69
N LEU A 621 35.03 -6.46 -23.24
CA LEU A 621 35.84 -5.46 -22.50
C LEU A 621 36.21 -4.25 -23.38
N GLU A 622 36.40 -4.47 -24.68
CA GLU A 622 36.66 -3.39 -25.64
C GLU A 622 35.41 -2.58 -25.97
N LYS A 623 34.28 -3.24 -26.27
CA LYS A 623 33.04 -2.60 -26.67
C LYS A 623 32.10 -2.21 -25.56
N GLU A 624 32.29 -2.76 -24.34
CA GLU A 624 31.42 -2.62 -23.15
C GLU A 624 30.00 -3.16 -23.30
N THR A 625 29.53 -3.34 -24.54
CA THR A 625 28.22 -3.86 -24.88
C THR A 625 28.27 -4.58 -26.20
N ILE A 626 27.77 -5.83 -26.23
CA ILE A 626 27.71 -6.66 -27.45
C ILE A 626 26.32 -7.28 -27.61
N THR A 627 25.96 -7.58 -28.86
CA THR A 627 24.72 -8.32 -29.17
C THR A 627 24.94 -9.82 -29.14
N GLY A 628 23.84 -10.58 -29.00
CA GLY A 628 23.89 -12.04 -29.11
C GLY A 628 24.42 -12.52 -30.46
N GLY A 629 24.12 -11.80 -31.56
CA GLY A 629 24.64 -12.11 -32.89
C GLY A 629 26.16 -11.91 -33.00
N GLU A 630 26.71 -10.83 -32.41
CA GLU A 630 28.17 -10.62 -32.32
C GLU A 630 28.84 -11.72 -31.51
N MET A 631 28.22 -12.16 -30.39
CA MET A 631 28.71 -13.30 -29.62
C MET A 631 28.79 -14.57 -30.49
N VAL A 632 27.71 -14.91 -31.22
CA VAL A 632 27.71 -16.08 -32.12
C VAL A 632 28.77 -15.95 -33.22
N ALA A 633 28.93 -14.75 -33.83
CA ALA A 633 29.97 -14.51 -34.83
C ALA A 633 31.37 -14.81 -34.28
N ILE A 634 31.68 -14.37 -33.05
CA ILE A 634 32.93 -14.67 -32.36
C ILE A 634 33.13 -16.18 -32.17
N LEU A 635 32.09 -16.88 -31.70
CA LEU A 635 32.13 -18.33 -31.45
C LEU A 635 32.28 -19.16 -32.74
N GLU A 636 31.77 -18.67 -33.86
CA GLU A 636 31.88 -19.28 -35.17
C GLU A 636 33.17 -18.84 -35.93
N GLY A 637 33.98 -17.97 -35.31
CA GLY A 637 35.20 -17.45 -35.93
C GLY A 637 34.94 -16.47 -37.08
N ARG A 638 33.78 -15.82 -37.12
CA ARG A 638 33.38 -14.79 -38.08
C ARG A 638 33.68 -13.39 -37.51
N ASP A 639 33.76 -12.40 -38.41
CA ASP A 639 33.93 -11.01 -37.96
C ASP A 639 32.65 -10.50 -37.26
N PRO A 640 32.73 -10.20 -35.96
CA PRO A 640 31.57 -9.69 -35.21
C PRO A 640 31.12 -8.28 -35.69
N SER A 641 32.01 -7.50 -36.29
CA SER A 641 31.68 -6.17 -36.81
C SER A 641 30.81 -6.20 -38.09
N ALA A 642 30.69 -7.36 -38.72
CA ALA A 642 29.84 -7.58 -39.88
C ALA A 642 28.37 -7.89 -39.55
N VAL A 643 28.01 -7.93 -38.26
CA VAL A 643 26.63 -8.16 -37.81
C VAL A 643 25.85 -6.84 -37.90
N GLU A 644 25.01 -6.71 -38.92
CA GLU A 644 24.25 -5.47 -39.21
C GLU A 644 23.05 -5.22 -38.28
N GLU A 645 22.55 -6.23 -37.56
CA GLU A 645 21.40 -6.09 -36.66
C GLU A 645 21.84 -5.72 -35.24
N ALA A 646 21.40 -4.56 -34.77
CA ALA A 646 21.71 -4.05 -33.43
C ALA A 646 21.27 -5.00 -32.29
N TYR A 647 20.32 -5.90 -32.57
CA TYR A 647 19.76 -6.88 -31.60
C TYR A 647 19.60 -8.25 -32.27
N ALA A 648 20.67 -8.80 -32.81
CA ALA A 648 20.67 -10.14 -33.39
C ALA A 648 20.66 -11.22 -32.27
N SER A 649 19.76 -12.20 -32.38
CA SER A 649 19.65 -13.32 -31.45
C SER A 649 20.77 -14.33 -31.66
N THR A 650 21.17 -15.05 -30.58
CA THR A 650 22.13 -16.15 -30.63
C THR A 650 21.64 -17.38 -31.40
N ARG A 651 20.34 -17.53 -31.63
CA ARG A 651 19.79 -18.63 -32.44
C ARG A 651 19.65 -18.25 -33.90
N LYS A 652 20.22 -19.06 -34.76
CA LYS A 652 19.82 -19.09 -36.18
C LYS A 652 18.43 -19.70 -36.25
N SER A 653 17.50 -19.08 -36.99
CA SER A 653 16.29 -19.77 -37.45
C SER A 653 16.74 -20.88 -38.43
N GLU A 654 17.06 -22.05 -37.93
CA GLU A 654 17.47 -23.22 -38.77
C GLU A 654 16.35 -23.74 -39.64
N ASP A 655 15.12 -23.46 -39.31
CA ASP A 655 13.98 -23.69 -40.19
C ASP A 655 13.35 -22.34 -40.52
N GLY A 656 13.40 -21.99 -41.79
CA GLY A 656 12.69 -20.82 -42.29
C GLY A 656 11.25 -20.88 -41.73
N PHE A 657 10.91 -19.93 -40.88
CA PHE A 657 9.58 -19.76 -40.33
C PHE A 657 8.57 -19.79 -41.50
N ARG A 658 7.90 -20.92 -41.64
CA ARG A 658 6.68 -20.98 -42.41
C ARG A 658 5.56 -20.59 -41.46
N PRO A 659 4.95 -19.40 -41.61
CA PRO A 659 3.76 -19.11 -40.87
C PRO A 659 2.71 -20.15 -41.27
N SER A 660 2.47 -21.13 -40.39
CA SER A 660 1.55 -22.24 -40.64
C SER A 660 0.08 -21.83 -40.57
N GLN A 661 -0.21 -20.61 -40.21
CA GLN A 661 -1.53 -19.95 -40.33
C GLN A 661 -1.34 -18.44 -40.18
N PRO A 662 -2.16 -17.57 -40.83
CA PRO A 662 -2.18 -16.16 -40.50
C PRO A 662 -2.48 -16.04 -39.00
N SER A 663 -1.57 -15.40 -38.26
CA SER A 663 -1.81 -15.14 -36.84
C SER A 663 -3.09 -14.34 -36.72
N VAL A 664 -3.84 -14.58 -35.65
CA VAL A 664 -5.07 -13.82 -35.29
C VAL A 664 -4.83 -12.29 -35.29
N ILE A 665 -3.56 -11.87 -35.33
CA ILE A 665 -3.09 -10.49 -35.38
C ILE A 665 -3.40 -9.79 -36.71
N GLU A 666 -3.57 -10.52 -37.82
CA GLU A 666 -3.85 -9.95 -39.15
C GLU A 666 -5.35 -9.80 -39.47
N ALA A 667 -6.23 -10.27 -38.61
CA ALA A 667 -7.65 -9.99 -38.78
C ALA A 667 -7.91 -8.51 -38.47
N PRO A 668 -8.33 -7.69 -39.45
CA PRO A 668 -8.76 -6.33 -39.14
C PRO A 668 -9.88 -6.41 -38.13
N ALA A 669 -9.83 -5.56 -37.10
CA ALA A 669 -10.89 -5.42 -36.14
C ALA A 669 -12.23 -5.27 -36.92
N LYS A 670 -12.98 -6.34 -37.05
CA LYS A 670 -14.34 -6.27 -37.56
C LYS A 670 -15.09 -5.42 -36.55
N HIS A 671 -15.47 -4.23 -36.97
CA HIS A 671 -16.51 -3.49 -36.29
C HIS A 671 -17.65 -4.49 -36.05
N ILE A 672 -17.92 -4.79 -34.79
CA ILE A 672 -19.14 -5.48 -34.39
C ILE A 672 -20.26 -4.48 -34.66
N SER A 673 -20.73 -4.43 -35.89
CA SER A 673 -22.02 -3.80 -36.21
C SER A 673 -23.08 -4.76 -35.67
N MET A 674 -23.78 -4.37 -34.64
CA MET A 674 -25.01 -5.04 -34.20
C MET A 674 -26.04 -4.95 -35.33
N THR A 675 -26.00 -5.89 -36.25
CA THR A 675 -27.15 -6.18 -37.08
C THR A 675 -28.04 -7.14 -36.29
N SER A 676 -29.21 -6.67 -35.96
CA SER A 676 -30.31 -7.45 -35.39
C SER A 676 -30.71 -8.56 -36.36
N GLU A 677 -30.09 -9.71 -36.27
CA GLU A 677 -30.69 -10.92 -36.84
C GLU A 677 -31.78 -11.39 -35.90
N LYS A 678 -33.03 -11.38 -36.44
CA LYS A 678 -34.18 -12.00 -35.82
C LYS A 678 -33.91 -13.48 -35.66
N ILE A 679 -33.85 -13.93 -34.42
CA ILE A 679 -33.93 -15.37 -34.12
C ILE A 679 -35.37 -15.82 -34.39
N GLU A 680 -35.59 -16.51 -35.49
CA GLU A 680 -36.81 -17.23 -35.73
C GLU A 680 -36.86 -18.43 -34.77
N MET A 681 -37.90 -18.48 -33.95
CA MET A 681 -38.23 -19.62 -33.09
C MET A 681 -38.74 -20.78 -33.96
N PRO A 682 -38.35 -22.03 -33.68
CA PRO A 682 -38.94 -23.21 -34.36
C PRO A 682 -40.42 -23.30 -34.03
N PRO A 683 -41.27 -23.82 -34.96
CA PRO A 683 -42.71 -23.92 -34.77
C PRO A 683 -43.09 -24.92 -33.68
N GLU A 684 -44.07 -24.57 -32.86
CA GLU A 684 -44.72 -25.46 -31.89
C GLU A 684 -45.33 -26.66 -32.59
N ASP A 685 -44.87 -27.84 -32.21
CA ASP A 685 -45.49 -29.13 -32.61
C ASP A 685 -46.69 -29.40 -31.72
N LYS A 686 -47.87 -29.44 -32.34
CA LYS A 686 -49.13 -29.87 -31.74
C LYS A 686 -49.19 -31.38 -31.80
N GLY A 687 -48.86 -32.09 -30.73
CA GLY A 687 -49.00 -33.49 -30.59
C GLY A 687 -50.24 -33.87 -29.77
N GLU A 688 -50.89 -34.83 -30.27
CA GLU A 688 -52.19 -35.45 -29.93
C GLU A 688 -52.30 -36.00 -28.50
N ASP A 689 -53.55 -35.89 -28.00
CA ASP A 689 -54.13 -36.62 -26.86
C ASP A 689 -53.95 -38.10 -26.95
N THR A 690 -53.47 -38.78 -25.92
CA THR A 690 -53.88 -40.14 -25.56
C THR A 690 -53.90 -40.30 -24.05
N GLN A 691 -55.13 -40.54 -23.57
CA GLN A 691 -55.46 -40.96 -22.22
C GLN A 691 -54.97 -42.41 -21.99
N THR A 692 -54.44 -42.69 -20.80
CA THR A 692 -54.69 -43.93 -20.05
C THR A 692 -54.28 -43.82 -18.59
N GLU A 693 -55.30 -43.87 -17.76
CA GLU A 693 -55.53 -44.61 -16.49
C GLU A 693 -54.39 -44.87 -15.49
N ASP A 694 -54.65 -44.34 -14.32
CA ASP A 694 -54.62 -44.89 -12.96
C ASP A 694 -53.80 -46.14 -12.62
N LYS A 695 -52.87 -46.05 -11.65
CA LYS A 695 -52.97 -46.58 -10.28
C LYS A 695 -51.69 -46.37 -9.44
N PRO A 696 -51.87 -46.32 -8.13
CA PRO A 696 -50.82 -45.87 -7.22
C PRO A 696 -50.09 -47.03 -6.53
N SER A 697 -48.83 -46.86 -6.14
CA SER A 697 -48.24 -47.67 -5.06
C SER A 697 -46.92 -47.07 -4.57
N THR A 698 -46.96 -46.80 -3.31
CA THR A 698 -46.14 -47.26 -2.16
C THR A 698 -44.82 -46.55 -1.95
N GLU A 699 -44.86 -45.85 -0.81
CA GLU A 699 -43.68 -45.55 0.02
C GLU A 699 -42.90 -46.82 0.36
N PRO A 700 -41.60 -46.73 0.66
CA PRO A 700 -41.08 -47.45 1.80
C PRO A 700 -40.30 -46.52 2.77
N GLU A 701 -40.78 -46.50 3.97
CA GLU A 701 -40.22 -46.78 5.27
C GLU A 701 -38.74 -46.50 5.50
N THR A 702 -38.51 -45.64 6.49
CA THR A 702 -37.32 -45.53 7.31
C THR A 702 -37.07 -46.79 8.14
N PRO A 703 -35.84 -47.11 8.50
CA PRO A 703 -35.58 -47.80 9.76
C PRO A 703 -34.85 -46.88 10.76
N ASP A 704 -35.54 -46.73 11.85
CA ASP A 704 -35.07 -46.37 13.16
C ASP A 704 -34.23 -47.53 13.75
N THR A 705 -33.09 -47.24 14.35
CA THR A 705 -32.52 -48.07 15.44
C THR A 705 -31.72 -47.23 16.40
N SER A 706 -32.30 -47.14 17.53
CA SER A 706 -31.77 -46.69 18.82
C SER A 706 -30.80 -47.69 19.45
N ALA A 707 -30.04 -47.18 20.43
CA ALA A 707 -29.32 -47.80 21.57
C ALA A 707 -27.92 -48.37 21.23
N GLU A 708 -26.91 -48.25 22.00
CA GLU A 708 -26.75 -48.13 23.45
C GLU A 708 -25.32 -47.71 23.81
N ASN A 709 -25.19 -47.06 24.94
CA ASN A 709 -24.00 -46.81 25.77
C ASN A 709 -22.98 -47.94 25.86
N THR A 710 -21.72 -47.59 26.01
CA THR A 710 -20.93 -47.92 27.21
C THR A 710 -19.60 -47.19 27.26
N ASP A 711 -19.27 -46.70 28.43
CA ASP A 711 -18.03 -46.23 29.01
C ASP A 711 -16.78 -47.08 28.74
N GLU A 712 -15.59 -46.48 28.68
CA GLU A 712 -14.51 -46.56 29.65
C GLU A 712 -13.14 -46.11 29.09
N ASN A 713 -12.59 -45.15 29.81
CA ASN A 713 -11.20 -44.97 30.21
C ASN A 713 -10.04 -45.67 29.48
N LYS A 714 -9.18 -44.88 28.87
CA LYS A 714 -7.82 -44.61 29.37
C LYS A 714 -7.15 -43.47 28.61
#